data_28875ca5b28786bc465ba378f3513b8a
#
_entry.id   28875ca5b28786bc465ba378f3513b8a
#
_cell.length_a   1.000
_cell.length_b   1.000
_cell.length_c   1.000
_cell.angle_alpha   90.00
_cell.angle_beta   90.00
_cell.angle_gamma   90.00
#
_symmetry.space_group_name_H-M   'P 1'
#
loop_
_entity.id
_entity.type
_entity.pdbx_description
1 polymer ?
#
loop_
_entity_poly.entity_id
_entity_poly.type
_entity_poly.pdbx_seq_one_letter_code
_entity_poly.pdbx_strand_id
1 'polypeptide(L)'
;MYGKQGKKSARFPDPLVPQKVKEGMEYGLRYAKAIASQWGGFEQDNSLIRKRSKTFDKNRKYANGTQDTSIYKQLLTSLDPSNGDGTFLNIDFTPVPILPKFVRIVVNKILSSDPYPNLEAIDPLSSSEKDKERKKVELAVKARKEIMALQERTGEKIVDMEEIPETLEEAEIFMGNNIKSSSEIAAQIATNMTLKWNDFSDSTYRRCVNDLAVLGMSVVKRSNDPNHGIKTEYVDPVNFIHSFTDDPNFGDLVYAGHVKRIPIQELKRMAGDQFTEEQYADIAKKAAKKYSYDSSKMSSSSYDPFFQRNTFGYDEYMIEVLDFEFISVDKMVFEEKESKHGNSGFYYKGDSYKEPENSVFKRSVKSMENATIYGGCFIMGCDMMFDYGMKTNVPKNMHDLSKASLSYSAVATNIQDMVPKSMVDSCVGFADQLQLTHLKIQQAIAKAKPDGIIIDIEGLENVQLGKGGELQPLELHDIYEQTGVFYYRSKNPDGGFQNPPIREINNNVRNINEFISLYNHYLRMIRDATGINEAMDGSSPKGDALVGVRQQAIAAGNNAIYDITNSSMVLFKKVCSDIVKCLQILPSNSVLYRAYENAIGEANMKVLNSFKDLSMYNFGVKVVKEMEDIEKQYLEQNIQVSLSQKELDIEDAIAIRQLKDINQAERLLVVRRKKRIASNQQMAQQNIQAQAQANSQQAQIASQAKMQEMQAKSQIDAQMEQMKAQLEAQMESLKHEHRKEIEIIRAQATLGFKTEDQEFKEKLEVLKEDRKDTRVKKQSAEQSKLISQRQGDRGELPEEEVSKDATAEDIINNIIENGQG
;
A
#
# COMPACT_ATOMS: atom_id res chain seq x y z
N MET A 1 23.09 30.13 -46.90
CA MET A 1 22.30 28.98 -46.45
C MET A 1 23.24 27.89 -45.98
N TYR A 2 23.67 27.91 -44.73
CA TYR A 2 24.37 26.79 -44.09
C TYR A 2 23.36 26.03 -43.28
N GLY A 3 22.94 24.86 -43.79
CA GLY A 3 22.06 23.97 -43.07
C GLY A 3 22.76 23.49 -41.83
N LYS A 4 22.11 23.78 -40.66
CA LYS A 4 22.45 23.14 -39.42
C LYS A 4 22.26 21.64 -39.59
N GLN A 5 23.37 20.90 -39.69
CA GLN A 5 23.31 19.45 -39.55
C GLN A 5 22.84 19.13 -38.16
N GLY A 6 21.56 18.78 -38.03
CA GLY A 6 21.03 18.23 -36.80
C GLY A 6 21.90 17.05 -36.39
N LYS A 7 22.40 17.05 -35.15
CA LYS A 7 23.10 15.91 -34.55
C LYS A 7 22.21 14.69 -34.71
N LYS A 8 22.55 13.77 -35.59
CA LYS A 8 21.86 12.49 -35.78
C LYS A 8 21.88 11.78 -34.42
N SER A 9 20.74 11.37 -33.90
CA SER A 9 20.67 10.51 -32.73
C SER A 9 21.56 9.29 -32.95
N ALA A 10 22.38 8.92 -31.98
CA ALA A 10 23.23 7.75 -32.08
C ALA A 10 22.34 6.52 -32.28
N ARG A 11 22.67 5.71 -33.31
CA ARG A 11 21.93 4.45 -33.54
C ARG A 11 22.45 3.37 -32.61
N PHE A 12 21.55 2.52 -32.17
CA PHE A 12 21.92 1.32 -31.43
C PHE A 12 22.77 0.41 -32.32
N PRO A 13 23.83 -0.21 -31.77
CA PRO A 13 24.64 -1.17 -32.52
C PRO A 13 23.83 -2.46 -32.81
N ASP A 14 24.30 -3.22 -33.81
CA ASP A 14 23.65 -4.47 -34.21
C ASP A 14 23.67 -5.49 -33.06
N PRO A 15 22.51 -6.03 -32.63
CA PRO A 15 22.42 -7.01 -31.54
C PRO A 15 22.91 -8.41 -31.93
N LEU A 16 23.03 -8.70 -33.24
CA LEU A 16 23.38 -10.05 -33.77
C LEU A 16 24.88 -10.31 -33.87
N VAL A 17 25.70 -9.36 -33.44
CA VAL A 17 27.17 -9.55 -33.47
C VAL A 17 27.63 -10.61 -32.47
N PRO A 18 28.77 -11.30 -32.72
CA PRO A 18 29.32 -12.30 -31.81
C PRO A 18 29.60 -11.75 -30.41
N GLN A 19 29.53 -12.63 -29.40
CA GLN A 19 29.76 -12.29 -27.98
C GLN A 19 31.06 -11.52 -27.74
N LYS A 20 32.17 -11.93 -28.39
CA LYS A 20 33.47 -11.24 -28.26
C LYS A 20 33.42 -9.76 -28.69
N VAL A 21 32.59 -9.44 -29.68
CA VAL A 21 32.42 -8.05 -30.13
C VAL A 21 31.58 -7.27 -29.14
N LYS A 22 30.57 -7.92 -28.56
CA LYS A 22 29.70 -7.30 -27.52
C LYS A 22 30.49 -7.00 -26.24
N GLU A 23 31.45 -7.82 -25.87
CA GLU A 23 32.33 -7.60 -24.72
C GLU A 23 33.35 -6.46 -24.97
N GLY A 24 33.52 -6.06 -26.21
CA GLY A 24 34.44 -4.98 -26.59
C GLY A 24 33.93 -3.61 -26.12
N MET A 25 34.83 -2.79 -25.57
CA MET A 25 34.55 -1.44 -25.07
C MET A 25 33.87 -0.54 -26.11
N GLU A 26 34.22 -0.71 -27.38
CA GLU A 26 33.69 0.08 -28.50
C GLU A 26 32.20 -0.18 -28.72
N TYR A 27 31.76 -1.43 -28.61
CA TYR A 27 30.35 -1.78 -28.71
C TYR A 27 29.53 -1.18 -27.55
N GLY A 28 30.05 -1.30 -26.32
CA GLY A 28 29.45 -0.70 -25.14
C GLY A 28 29.36 0.82 -25.25
N LEU A 29 30.39 1.46 -25.72
CA LEU A 29 30.42 2.91 -25.92
C LEU A 29 29.37 3.39 -26.95
N ARG A 30 29.20 2.66 -28.04
CA ARG A 30 28.13 2.94 -29.02
C ARG A 30 26.73 2.77 -28.39
N TYR A 31 26.56 1.72 -27.62
CA TYR A 31 25.31 1.44 -26.92
C TYR A 31 25.00 2.52 -25.87
N ALA A 32 25.99 2.89 -25.05
CA ALA A 32 25.87 3.95 -24.07
C ALA A 32 25.52 5.31 -24.70
N LYS A 33 26.18 5.66 -25.83
CA LYS A 33 25.84 6.89 -26.57
C LYS A 33 24.42 6.86 -27.14
N ALA A 34 23.94 5.71 -27.59
CA ALA A 34 22.57 5.57 -28.07
C ALA A 34 21.56 5.79 -26.94
N ILE A 35 21.77 5.19 -25.75
CA ILE A 35 20.93 5.43 -24.58
C ILE A 35 21.02 6.90 -24.12
N ALA A 36 22.24 7.45 -24.03
CA ALA A 36 22.46 8.84 -23.64
C ALA A 36 21.76 9.84 -24.59
N SER A 37 21.72 9.50 -25.90
CA SER A 37 20.99 10.34 -26.85
C SER A 37 19.50 10.35 -26.67
N GLN A 38 18.91 9.28 -26.13
CA GLN A 38 17.48 9.25 -25.79
C GLN A 38 17.15 10.19 -24.63
N TRP A 39 18.08 10.32 -23.67
CA TRP A 39 17.91 11.20 -22.50
C TRP A 39 18.34 12.64 -22.82
N GLY A 40 19.48 12.80 -23.49
CA GLY A 40 20.12 14.10 -23.80
C GLY A 40 19.66 14.76 -25.10
N GLY A 41 18.65 14.23 -25.77
CA GLY A 41 18.13 14.77 -27.05
C GLY A 41 17.40 16.10 -26.88
N PHE A 42 18.08 17.07 -26.30
CA PHE A 42 17.58 18.40 -25.93
C PHE A 42 17.04 19.25 -27.10
N GLU A 43 17.34 18.90 -28.31
CA GLU A 43 16.89 19.64 -29.51
C GLU A 43 15.56 19.10 -30.09
N GLN A 44 15.14 17.91 -29.73
CA GLN A 44 13.86 17.37 -30.16
C GLN A 44 12.86 17.39 -29.00
N ASP A 45 12.04 18.42 -28.90
CA ASP A 45 10.95 18.59 -27.92
C ASP A 45 9.91 17.44 -27.90
N ASN A 46 10.02 16.51 -28.83
CA ASN A 46 9.09 15.42 -29.06
C ASN A 46 9.53 14.05 -28.49
N SER A 47 10.68 13.92 -27.84
CA SER A 47 11.02 12.63 -27.25
C SER A 47 10.07 12.28 -26.11
N LEU A 48 9.60 11.02 -26.06
CA LEU A 48 8.68 10.53 -25.03
C LEU A 48 9.27 10.67 -23.62
N ILE A 49 10.58 10.43 -23.48
CA ILE A 49 11.31 10.58 -22.21
C ILE A 49 11.28 12.03 -21.74
N ARG A 50 11.45 13.00 -22.62
CA ARG A 50 11.40 14.41 -22.27
C ARG A 50 10.00 14.89 -21.91
N LYS A 51 8.98 14.42 -22.63
CA LYS A 51 7.58 14.69 -22.26
C LYS A 51 7.30 14.17 -20.87
N ARG A 52 7.71 12.94 -20.58
CA ARG A 52 7.61 12.34 -19.25
C ARG A 52 8.33 13.16 -18.18
N SER A 53 9.59 13.56 -18.42
CA SER A 53 10.37 14.36 -17.49
C SER A 53 9.71 15.71 -17.18
N LYS A 54 9.17 16.42 -18.20
CA LYS A 54 8.41 17.67 -18.01
C LYS A 54 7.14 17.44 -17.16
N THR A 55 6.42 16.33 -17.41
CA THR A 55 5.25 15.97 -16.61
C THR A 55 5.63 15.67 -15.16
N PHE A 56 6.70 14.93 -14.93
CA PHE A 56 7.20 14.61 -13.60
C PHE A 56 7.59 15.85 -12.81
N ASP A 57 8.30 16.79 -13.43
CA ASP A 57 8.64 18.06 -12.79
C ASP A 57 7.40 18.88 -12.44
N LYS A 58 6.48 19.00 -13.39
CA LYS A 58 5.19 19.66 -13.15
C LYS A 58 4.48 19.02 -11.94
N ASN A 59 4.33 17.71 -11.92
CA ASN A 59 3.64 17.01 -10.85
C ASN A 59 4.31 17.20 -9.49
N ARG A 60 5.65 17.18 -9.43
CA ARG A 60 6.40 17.47 -8.19
C ARG A 60 6.17 18.88 -7.67
N LYS A 61 6.14 19.88 -8.57
CA LYS A 61 5.84 21.26 -8.18
C LYS A 61 4.43 21.38 -7.59
N TYR A 62 3.43 20.73 -8.21
CA TYR A 62 2.06 20.73 -7.67
C TYR A 62 1.94 19.96 -6.36
N ALA A 63 2.62 18.82 -6.24
CA ALA A 63 2.64 18.02 -5.02
C ALA A 63 3.31 18.75 -3.84
N ASN A 64 4.23 19.68 -4.12
CA ASN A 64 4.89 20.50 -3.12
C ASN A 64 4.23 21.88 -2.92
N GLY A 65 3.23 22.25 -3.72
CA GLY A 65 2.61 23.57 -3.68
C GLY A 65 3.54 24.70 -4.17
N THR A 66 4.46 24.38 -5.08
CA THR A 66 5.44 25.32 -5.66
C THR A 66 5.29 25.46 -7.17
N GLN A 67 4.05 25.30 -7.67
CA GLN A 67 3.74 25.44 -9.08
C GLN A 67 4.04 26.87 -9.59
N ASP A 68 4.30 26.97 -10.90
CA ASP A 68 4.61 28.24 -11.55
C ASP A 68 3.39 29.17 -11.55
N THR A 69 3.56 30.34 -11.00
CA THR A 69 2.51 31.36 -10.90
C THR A 69 2.46 32.30 -12.10
N SER A 70 3.42 32.21 -13.01
CA SER A 70 3.49 33.08 -14.20
C SER A 70 2.28 32.94 -15.11
N ILE A 71 1.75 31.73 -15.23
CA ILE A 71 0.55 31.42 -16.03
C ILE A 71 -0.68 32.16 -15.46
N TYR A 72 -0.84 32.18 -14.14
CA TYR A 72 -1.96 32.85 -13.50
C TYR A 72 -1.86 34.37 -13.63
N LYS A 73 -0.63 34.92 -13.56
CA LYS A 73 -0.36 36.33 -13.81
C LYS A 73 -0.78 36.69 -15.23
N GLN A 74 -0.34 35.93 -16.23
CA GLN A 74 -0.70 36.15 -17.62
C GLN A 74 -2.22 36.10 -17.85
N LEU A 75 -2.92 35.10 -17.28
CA LEU A 75 -4.37 34.98 -17.42
C LEU A 75 -5.13 36.15 -16.79
N LEU A 76 -4.68 36.64 -15.65
CA LEU A 76 -5.32 37.77 -14.98
C LEU A 76 -5.02 39.13 -15.69
N THR A 77 -3.81 39.29 -16.23
CA THR A 77 -3.42 40.49 -16.98
C THR A 77 -4.01 40.54 -18.38
N SER A 78 -4.23 39.39 -19.03
CA SER A 78 -4.87 39.32 -20.36
C SER A 78 -6.34 39.72 -20.33
N LEU A 79 -6.98 39.71 -19.19
CA LEU A 79 -8.36 40.19 -18.98
C LEU A 79 -8.45 41.72 -18.79
N ASP A 80 -7.31 42.43 -18.71
CA ASP A 80 -7.23 43.89 -18.61
C ASP A 80 -6.33 44.44 -19.72
N PRO A 81 -6.90 44.69 -20.92
CA PRO A 81 -6.11 45.08 -22.08
C PRO A 81 -5.47 46.47 -22.02
N SER A 82 -5.82 47.28 -21.02
CA SER A 82 -5.37 48.68 -20.93
C SER A 82 -4.01 48.85 -20.23
N ASN A 83 -3.48 47.82 -19.55
CA ASN A 83 -2.24 47.95 -18.80
C ASN A 83 -1.37 46.68 -18.93
N GLY A 84 -0.38 46.74 -19.78
CA GLY A 84 0.55 45.62 -20.03
C GLY A 84 1.46 45.22 -18.89
N ASP A 85 1.41 45.87 -17.72
CA ASP A 85 2.41 45.66 -16.65
C ASP A 85 1.86 45.70 -15.21
N GLY A 86 0.63 45.47 -14.95
CA GLY A 86 0.30 45.29 -13.57
C GLY A 86 -1.16 45.47 -13.22
N THR A 87 -1.67 44.50 -12.53
CA THR A 87 -2.82 44.75 -11.69
C THR A 87 -2.43 45.74 -10.61
N PHE A 88 -3.12 46.88 -10.55
CA PHE A 88 -2.96 47.88 -9.46
C PHE A 88 -3.34 47.29 -8.07
N LEU A 89 -3.79 46.05 -8.04
CA LEU A 89 -4.19 45.36 -6.82
C LEU A 89 -3.03 44.54 -6.30
N ASN A 90 -2.69 44.72 -5.04
CA ASN A 90 -1.72 43.90 -4.33
C ASN A 90 -2.31 42.53 -4.06
N ILE A 91 -2.17 41.62 -5.02
CA ILE A 91 -2.67 40.25 -4.95
C ILE A 91 -1.51 39.31 -4.60
N ASP A 92 -1.73 38.43 -3.62
CA ASP A 92 -0.77 37.39 -3.30
C ASP A 92 -0.93 36.22 -4.28
N PHE A 93 0.08 36.01 -5.13
CA PHE A 93 0.15 34.92 -6.09
C PHE A 93 0.69 33.63 -5.51
N THR A 94 0.95 33.55 -4.21
CA THR A 94 1.44 32.33 -3.57
C THR A 94 0.46 31.16 -3.83
N PRO A 95 0.95 30.02 -4.32
CA PRO A 95 0.09 28.88 -4.58
C PRO A 95 -0.58 28.34 -3.32
N VAL A 96 -1.87 28.02 -3.42
CA VAL A 96 -2.59 27.37 -2.33
C VAL A 96 -2.20 25.89 -2.24
N PRO A 97 -1.56 25.42 -1.14
CA PRO A 97 -0.97 24.09 -1.06
C PRO A 97 -2.03 23.01 -0.72
N ILE A 98 -2.99 22.77 -1.61
CA ILE A 98 -4.05 21.79 -1.38
C ILE A 98 -3.61 20.38 -1.72
N LEU A 99 -2.99 20.17 -2.90
CA LEU A 99 -2.54 18.85 -3.32
C LEU A 99 -1.52 18.19 -2.38
N PRO A 100 -0.59 18.91 -1.73
CA PRO A 100 0.29 18.34 -0.73
C PRO A 100 -0.43 17.61 0.40
N LYS A 101 -1.62 18.08 0.81
CA LYS A 101 -2.46 17.42 1.82
C LYS A 101 -2.90 16.04 1.34
N PHE A 102 -3.44 15.96 0.13
CA PHE A 102 -3.93 14.71 -0.45
C PHE A 102 -2.81 13.68 -0.67
N VAL A 103 -1.68 14.13 -1.19
CA VAL A 103 -0.49 13.27 -1.37
C VAL A 103 -0.04 12.70 -0.03
N ARG A 104 0.07 13.53 1.02
CA ARG A 104 0.47 13.06 2.36
C ARG A 104 -0.50 12.03 2.93
N ILE A 105 -1.80 12.20 2.74
CA ILE A 105 -2.81 11.24 3.21
C ILE A 105 -2.58 9.87 2.56
N VAL A 106 -2.42 9.83 1.24
CA VAL A 106 -2.19 8.57 0.50
C VAL A 106 -0.86 7.92 0.91
N VAL A 107 0.22 8.70 0.92
CA VAL A 107 1.56 8.19 1.25
C VAL A 107 1.60 7.67 2.69
N ASN A 108 1.09 8.45 3.66
CA ASN A 108 1.10 8.02 5.06
C ASN A 108 0.21 6.80 5.28
N LYS A 109 -0.92 6.69 4.58
CA LYS A 109 -1.78 5.52 4.68
C LYS A 109 -1.09 4.25 4.16
N ILE A 110 -0.37 4.34 3.04
CA ILE A 110 0.37 3.18 2.50
C ILE A 110 1.52 2.81 3.43
N LEU A 111 2.23 3.79 3.97
CA LEU A 111 3.36 3.57 4.88
C LEU A 111 2.93 3.07 6.26
N SER A 112 1.71 3.38 6.71
CA SER A 112 1.19 2.86 7.99
C SER A 112 0.97 1.35 7.97
N SER A 113 0.76 0.76 6.79
CA SER A 113 0.71 -0.69 6.60
C SER A 113 2.11 -1.19 6.21
N ASP A 114 3.00 -1.42 7.21
CA ASP A 114 4.38 -1.86 6.96
C ASP A 114 4.38 -3.22 6.24
N PRO A 115 4.92 -3.30 4.99
CA PRO A 115 4.92 -4.54 4.25
C PRO A 115 5.97 -5.49 4.81
N TYR A 116 5.56 -6.71 5.09
CA TYR A 116 6.43 -7.76 5.59
C TYR A 116 6.61 -8.86 4.54
N PRO A 117 7.85 -9.26 4.19
CA PRO A 117 8.06 -10.33 3.23
C PRO A 117 7.82 -11.68 3.92
N ASN A 118 6.96 -12.50 3.35
CA ASN A 118 6.81 -13.91 3.69
C ASN A 118 7.31 -14.75 2.52
N LEU A 119 8.39 -15.48 2.73
CA LEU A 119 9.00 -16.31 1.70
C LEU A 119 8.44 -17.73 1.78
N GLU A 120 7.96 -18.21 0.65
CA GLU A 120 7.49 -19.58 0.48
C GLU A 120 8.30 -20.25 -0.63
N ALA A 121 8.85 -21.41 -0.38
CA ALA A 121 9.50 -22.19 -1.41
C ALA A 121 8.45 -22.83 -2.33
N ILE A 122 8.55 -22.58 -3.62
CA ILE A 122 7.62 -23.08 -4.66
C ILE A 122 8.18 -24.30 -5.38
N ASP A 123 9.44 -24.64 -5.12
CA ASP A 123 10.10 -25.75 -5.77
C ASP A 123 9.51 -27.11 -5.38
N PRO A 124 9.58 -28.11 -6.26
CA PRO A 124 9.04 -29.44 -6.00
C PRO A 124 9.69 -30.17 -4.82
N LEU A 125 10.97 -29.89 -4.52
CA LEU A 125 11.69 -30.54 -3.43
C LEU A 125 11.20 -30.03 -2.08
N SER A 126 11.15 -28.71 -1.88
CA SER A 126 10.63 -28.12 -0.64
C SER A 126 9.14 -28.41 -0.45
N SER A 127 8.38 -28.47 -1.54
CA SER A 127 6.98 -28.90 -1.51
C SER A 127 6.85 -30.35 -1.03
N SER A 128 7.70 -31.26 -1.53
CA SER A 128 7.73 -32.66 -1.08
C SER A 128 8.13 -32.80 0.40
N GLU A 129 9.07 -31.97 0.89
CA GLU A 129 9.44 -31.94 2.30
C GLU A 129 8.26 -31.45 3.18
N LYS A 130 7.61 -30.37 2.78
CA LYS A 130 6.40 -29.89 3.46
C LYS A 130 5.28 -30.94 3.47
N ASP A 131 5.06 -31.64 2.37
CA ASP A 131 4.08 -32.71 2.29
C ASP A 131 4.43 -33.90 3.19
N LYS A 132 5.72 -34.22 3.35
CA LYS A 132 6.17 -35.23 4.32
C LYS A 132 5.91 -34.80 5.76
N GLU A 133 6.25 -33.55 6.10
CA GLU A 133 5.99 -32.99 7.44
C GLU A 133 4.48 -32.90 7.71
N ARG A 134 3.69 -32.48 6.73
CA ARG A 134 2.24 -32.48 6.80
C ARG A 134 1.68 -33.86 7.12
N LYS A 135 2.11 -34.89 6.39
CA LYS A 135 1.72 -36.27 6.64
C LYS A 135 2.13 -36.75 8.03
N LYS A 136 3.32 -36.36 8.52
CA LYS A 136 3.76 -36.68 9.89
C LYS A 136 2.82 -36.09 10.94
N VAL A 137 2.47 -34.81 10.80
CA VAL A 137 1.55 -34.11 11.72
C VAL A 137 0.16 -34.74 11.65
N GLU A 138 -0.36 -35.02 10.46
CA GLU A 138 -1.66 -35.71 10.27
C GLU A 138 -1.67 -37.09 10.93
N LEU A 139 -0.58 -37.84 10.81
CA LEU A 139 -0.42 -39.17 11.46
C LEU A 139 -0.30 -39.02 12.98
N ALA A 140 0.44 -38.01 13.47
CA ALA A 140 0.56 -37.72 14.89
C ALA A 140 -0.80 -37.37 15.52
N VAL A 141 -1.62 -36.55 14.82
CA VAL A 141 -3.00 -36.22 15.25
C VAL A 141 -3.87 -37.45 15.31
N LYS A 142 -3.80 -38.35 14.30
CA LYS A 142 -4.56 -39.62 14.28
C LYS A 142 -4.09 -40.58 15.38
N ALA A 143 -2.78 -40.67 15.60
CA ALA A 143 -2.18 -41.55 16.60
C ALA A 143 -2.22 -41.00 18.04
N ARG A 144 -2.65 -39.74 18.23
CA ARG A 144 -2.64 -39.05 19.53
C ARG A 144 -3.31 -39.85 20.64
N LYS A 145 -4.48 -40.44 20.35
CA LYS A 145 -5.22 -41.25 21.31
C LYS A 145 -4.44 -42.51 21.73
N GLU A 146 -3.73 -43.12 20.79
CA GLU A 146 -2.92 -44.32 21.04
C GLU A 146 -1.65 -43.97 21.81
N ILE A 147 -1.03 -42.83 21.50
CA ILE A 147 0.16 -42.32 22.19
C ILE A 147 -0.21 -41.94 23.64
N MET A 148 -1.37 -41.32 23.88
CA MET A 148 -1.87 -41.05 25.23
C MET A 148 -2.08 -42.34 26.06
N ALA A 149 -2.72 -43.32 25.48
CA ALA A 149 -2.93 -44.63 26.13
C ALA A 149 -1.61 -45.37 26.42
N LEU A 150 -0.60 -45.19 25.58
CA LEU A 150 0.75 -45.71 25.80
C LEU A 150 1.50 -44.96 26.93
N GLN A 151 1.44 -43.66 26.94
CA GLN A 151 2.06 -42.87 28.02
C GLN A 151 1.43 -43.10 29.39
N GLU A 152 0.11 -43.26 29.44
CA GLU A 152 -0.59 -43.65 30.66
C GLU A 152 -0.16 -45.06 31.16
N ARG A 153 0.12 -45.98 30.23
CA ARG A 153 0.59 -47.33 30.62
C ARG A 153 2.04 -47.41 31.00
N THR A 154 2.90 -46.66 30.34
CA THR A 154 4.37 -46.72 30.53
C THR A 154 4.88 -45.75 31.56
N GLY A 155 4.13 -44.68 31.87
CA GLY A 155 4.57 -43.61 32.78
C GLY A 155 5.70 -42.78 32.22
N GLU A 156 6.18 -43.05 30.99
CA GLU A 156 7.26 -42.29 30.35
C GLU A 156 6.66 -41.27 29.36
N LYS A 157 7.18 -40.02 29.40
CA LYS A 157 6.89 -39.02 28.37
C LYS A 157 7.56 -39.39 27.07
N ILE A 158 6.84 -39.99 26.12
CA ILE A 158 7.35 -40.36 24.81
C ILE A 158 7.41 -39.15 23.87
N VAL A 159 6.41 -38.27 23.96
CA VAL A 159 6.31 -37.03 23.16
C VAL A 159 5.61 -35.98 24.02
N ASP A 160 5.99 -34.71 23.85
CA ASP A 160 5.26 -33.61 24.48
C ASP A 160 3.89 -33.41 23.77
N MET A 161 2.85 -33.73 24.50
CA MET A 161 1.48 -33.71 23.99
C MET A 161 0.96 -32.29 23.70
N GLU A 162 1.61 -31.29 24.27
CA GLU A 162 1.29 -29.89 24.06
C GLU A 162 1.70 -29.43 22.64
N GLU A 163 2.68 -30.07 22.05
CA GLU A 163 3.16 -29.77 20.69
C GLU A 163 2.33 -30.41 19.58
N ILE A 164 1.52 -31.45 19.89
CA ILE A 164 0.70 -32.15 18.88
C ILE A 164 -0.70 -31.54 18.84
N PRO A 165 -1.14 -31.01 17.69
CA PRO A 165 -2.51 -30.53 17.49
C PRO A 165 -3.56 -31.59 17.83
N GLU A 166 -4.71 -31.18 18.39
CA GLU A 166 -5.77 -32.11 18.77
C GLU A 166 -6.69 -32.48 17.62
N THR A 167 -6.89 -31.50 16.72
CA THR A 167 -7.79 -31.66 15.57
C THR A 167 -7.05 -31.45 14.25
N LEU A 168 -7.63 -31.95 13.16
CA LEU A 168 -7.09 -31.71 11.81
C LEU A 168 -7.14 -30.20 11.44
N GLU A 169 -8.15 -29.47 11.93
CA GLU A 169 -8.27 -28.02 11.73
C GLU A 169 -7.13 -27.29 12.46
N GLU A 170 -6.82 -27.69 13.69
CA GLU A 170 -5.70 -27.15 14.45
C GLU A 170 -4.34 -27.53 13.82
N ALA A 171 -4.24 -28.74 13.26
CA ALA A 171 -3.07 -29.17 12.51
C ALA A 171 -2.83 -28.31 11.25
N GLU A 172 -3.87 -27.92 10.53
CA GLU A 172 -3.71 -27.03 9.37
C GLU A 172 -3.20 -25.64 9.77
N ILE A 173 -3.70 -25.09 10.88
CA ILE A 173 -3.23 -23.79 11.41
C ILE A 173 -1.79 -23.92 11.91
N PHE A 174 -1.49 -24.97 12.65
CA PHE A 174 -0.16 -25.27 13.15
C PHE A 174 0.86 -25.40 12.00
N MET A 175 0.48 -26.12 10.94
CA MET A 175 1.29 -26.28 9.74
C MET A 175 1.51 -24.96 9.01
N GLY A 176 0.48 -24.12 8.90
CA GLY A 176 0.57 -22.83 8.25
C GLY A 176 1.50 -21.85 8.98
N ASN A 177 1.57 -21.96 10.30
CA ASN A 177 2.36 -21.04 11.15
C ASN A 177 3.78 -21.58 11.47
N ASN A 178 3.90 -22.88 11.73
CA ASN A 178 5.12 -23.45 12.32
C ASN A 178 5.94 -24.28 11.32
N ILE A 179 5.36 -24.74 10.22
CA ILE A 179 6.09 -25.57 9.26
C ILE A 179 6.56 -24.71 8.09
N LYS A 180 7.71 -24.08 8.31
CA LYS A 180 8.55 -23.51 7.25
C LYS A 180 9.74 -24.42 7.03
N SER A 181 10.14 -24.63 5.79
CA SER A 181 11.39 -25.33 5.50
C SER A 181 12.57 -24.51 6.04
N SER A 182 13.65 -25.19 6.43
CA SER A 182 14.86 -24.51 6.89
C SER A 182 15.40 -23.51 5.87
N SER A 183 15.21 -23.79 4.58
CA SER A 183 15.54 -22.91 3.47
C SER A 183 14.71 -21.61 3.47
N GLU A 184 13.41 -21.71 3.73
CA GLU A 184 12.53 -20.53 3.80
C GLU A 184 12.87 -19.64 4.99
N ILE A 185 13.15 -20.24 6.16
CA ILE A 185 13.54 -19.50 7.35
C ILE A 185 14.86 -18.77 7.12
N ALA A 186 15.85 -19.48 6.57
CA ALA A 186 17.15 -18.88 6.27
C ALA A 186 17.04 -17.74 5.25
N ALA A 187 16.30 -17.95 4.16
CA ALA A 187 16.08 -16.93 3.13
C ALA A 187 15.32 -15.72 3.68
N GLN A 188 14.32 -15.96 4.54
CA GLN A 188 13.54 -14.88 5.16
C GLN A 188 14.38 -14.03 6.10
N ILE A 189 15.18 -14.66 6.98
CA ILE A 189 16.07 -13.93 7.89
C ILE A 189 17.09 -13.11 7.08
N ALA A 190 17.71 -13.73 6.06
CA ALA A 190 18.70 -13.06 5.22
C ALA A 190 18.10 -11.87 4.45
N THR A 191 16.88 -12.02 3.91
CA THR A 191 16.18 -10.93 3.21
C THR A 191 15.86 -9.79 4.17
N ASN A 192 15.32 -10.08 5.35
CA ASN A 192 15.03 -9.07 6.36
C ASN A 192 16.28 -8.32 6.82
N MET A 193 17.41 -9.03 7.00
CA MET A 193 18.68 -8.40 7.33
C MET A 193 19.18 -7.50 6.21
N THR A 194 19.07 -7.94 4.96
CA THR A 194 19.46 -7.13 3.78
C THR A 194 18.64 -5.85 3.70
N LEU A 195 17.32 -5.94 3.90
CA LEU A 195 16.42 -4.76 3.91
C LEU A 195 16.80 -3.79 5.04
N LYS A 196 17.10 -4.29 6.23
CA LYS A 196 17.55 -3.48 7.38
C LYS A 196 18.90 -2.81 7.12
N TRP A 197 19.89 -3.54 6.59
CA TRP A 197 21.20 -2.97 6.27
C TRP A 197 21.15 -1.88 5.20
N ASN A 198 20.15 -1.91 4.34
CA ASN A 198 19.93 -0.89 3.30
C ASN A 198 18.99 0.24 3.75
N ASP A 199 18.50 0.25 4.99
CA ASP A 199 17.45 1.18 5.46
C ASP A 199 16.30 1.30 4.46
N PHE A 200 15.92 0.15 3.88
CA PHE A 200 15.02 0.11 2.75
C PHE A 200 13.65 0.68 3.09
N SER A 201 13.06 0.26 4.21
CA SER A 201 11.73 0.68 4.64
C SER A 201 11.67 2.19 4.93
N ASP A 202 12.63 2.70 5.70
CA ASP A 202 12.60 4.08 6.18
C ASP A 202 13.02 5.12 5.13
N SER A 203 13.96 4.76 4.26
CA SER A 203 14.51 5.67 3.27
C SER A 203 13.96 5.40 1.87
N THR A 204 14.32 4.24 1.29
CA THR A 204 14.06 3.94 -0.13
C THR A 204 12.58 3.71 -0.40
N TYR A 205 11.90 2.89 0.39
CA TYR A 205 10.50 2.56 0.18
C TYR A 205 9.58 3.79 0.36
N ARG A 206 9.88 4.63 1.35
CA ARG A 206 9.13 5.88 1.56
C ARG A 206 9.20 6.80 0.34
N ARG A 207 10.39 6.95 -0.27
CA ARG A 207 10.55 7.73 -1.51
C ARG A 207 9.80 7.09 -2.67
N CYS A 208 9.87 5.77 -2.78
CA CYS A 208 9.17 5.01 -3.82
C CYS A 208 7.65 5.18 -3.75
N VAL A 209 7.06 5.11 -2.55
CA VAL A 209 5.62 5.32 -2.35
C VAL A 209 5.22 6.75 -2.70
N ASN A 210 6.04 7.74 -2.31
CA ASN A 210 5.79 9.13 -2.68
C ASN A 210 5.84 9.32 -4.20
N ASP A 211 6.82 8.73 -4.89
CA ASP A 211 6.91 8.83 -6.34
C ASP A 211 5.76 8.11 -7.05
N LEU A 212 5.28 6.97 -6.55
CA LEU A 212 4.08 6.32 -7.08
C LEU A 212 2.85 7.23 -7.00
N ALA A 213 2.68 7.95 -5.89
CA ALA A 213 1.56 8.88 -5.74
C ALA A 213 1.71 10.13 -6.63
N VAL A 214 2.92 10.70 -6.74
CA VAL A 214 3.18 11.98 -7.42
C VAL A 214 3.48 11.81 -8.90
N LEU A 215 4.30 10.81 -9.26
CA LEU A 215 4.77 10.58 -10.63
C LEU A 215 4.07 9.40 -11.31
N GLY A 216 3.41 8.52 -10.52
CA GLY A 216 2.82 7.29 -11.03
C GLY A 216 3.84 6.20 -11.36
N MET A 217 5.11 6.35 -11.00
CA MET A 217 6.18 5.41 -11.28
C MET A 217 7.23 5.44 -10.17
N SER A 218 7.80 4.29 -9.87
CA SER A 218 8.91 4.16 -8.94
C SER A 218 9.94 3.15 -9.43
N VAL A 219 11.20 3.41 -9.10
CA VAL A 219 12.33 2.61 -9.57
C VAL A 219 13.32 2.38 -8.43
N VAL A 220 13.73 1.13 -8.26
CA VAL A 220 14.78 0.70 -7.34
C VAL A 220 15.84 -0.04 -8.15
N LYS A 221 17.09 0.29 -7.94
CA LYS A 221 18.20 -0.45 -8.50
C LYS A 221 18.81 -1.37 -7.47
N ARG A 222 18.99 -2.62 -7.86
CA ARG A 222 19.77 -3.59 -7.12
C ARG A 222 21.21 -3.61 -7.63
N SER A 223 22.18 -3.58 -6.74
CA SER A 223 23.57 -3.89 -7.06
C SER A 223 24.08 -5.02 -6.18
N ASN A 224 24.78 -5.96 -6.78
CA ASN A 224 25.41 -7.07 -6.08
C ASN A 224 26.92 -6.93 -6.23
N ASP A 225 27.53 -6.24 -5.30
CA ASP A 225 28.98 -6.02 -5.27
C ASP A 225 29.60 -6.98 -4.24
N PRO A 226 30.60 -7.79 -4.63
CA PRO A 226 31.29 -8.67 -3.69
C PRO A 226 31.90 -7.95 -2.47
N ASN A 227 32.28 -6.67 -2.63
CA ASN A 227 32.91 -5.87 -1.58
C ASN A 227 31.92 -5.08 -0.72
N HIS A 228 30.82 -4.61 -1.33
CA HIS A 228 29.88 -3.71 -0.67
C HIS A 228 28.53 -4.37 -0.34
N GLY A 229 28.29 -5.57 -0.83
CA GLY A 229 27.10 -6.32 -0.55
C GLY A 229 25.95 -6.13 -1.51
N ILE A 230 24.81 -6.67 -1.14
CA ILE A 230 23.56 -6.50 -1.85
C ILE A 230 22.97 -5.17 -1.44
N LYS A 231 23.02 -4.18 -2.34
CA LYS A 231 22.44 -2.85 -2.12
C LYS A 231 21.17 -2.68 -2.91
N THR A 232 20.23 -1.99 -2.32
CA THR A 232 18.98 -1.55 -2.94
C THR A 232 18.96 -0.03 -2.91
N GLU A 233 19.18 0.60 -4.06
CA GLU A 233 19.31 2.04 -4.19
C GLU A 233 18.04 2.62 -4.83
N TYR A 234 17.57 3.72 -4.28
CA TYR A 234 16.50 4.51 -4.90
C TYR A 234 17.03 5.15 -6.20
N VAL A 235 16.25 5.03 -7.27
CA VAL A 235 16.50 5.69 -8.54
C VAL A 235 15.39 6.70 -8.79
N ASP A 236 15.78 7.97 -9.00
CA ASP A 236 14.81 8.99 -9.36
C ASP A 236 14.21 8.68 -10.75
N PRO A 237 12.86 8.50 -10.84
CA PRO A 237 12.21 8.22 -12.12
C PRO A 237 12.44 9.27 -13.20
N VAL A 238 12.74 10.52 -12.83
CA VAL A 238 13.10 11.59 -13.78
C VAL A 238 14.38 11.24 -14.56
N ASN A 239 15.34 10.62 -13.90
CA ASN A 239 16.64 10.27 -14.43
C ASN A 239 16.71 8.84 -14.98
N PHE A 240 15.62 8.10 -14.93
CA PHE A 240 15.53 6.73 -15.39
C PHE A 240 15.24 6.68 -16.89
N ILE A 241 16.04 5.91 -17.62
CA ILE A 241 15.95 5.72 -19.06
C ILE A 241 15.68 4.25 -19.32
N HIS A 242 14.72 3.94 -20.16
CA HIS A 242 14.38 2.55 -20.47
C HIS A 242 13.90 2.40 -21.91
N SER A 243 13.92 1.16 -22.41
CA SER A 243 13.32 0.80 -23.68
C SER A 243 11.82 1.06 -23.70
N PHE A 244 11.21 1.09 -24.88
CA PHE A 244 9.76 1.23 -24.98
C PHE A 244 9.07 0.10 -24.22
N THR A 245 8.09 0.47 -23.41
CA THR A 245 7.22 -0.45 -22.68
C THR A 245 5.90 0.20 -22.36
N ASP A 246 4.83 -0.55 -22.44
CA ASP A 246 3.49 -0.23 -21.93
C ASP A 246 3.09 -1.19 -20.77
N ASP A 247 4.01 -2.09 -20.38
CA ASP A 247 3.79 -2.95 -19.20
C ASP A 247 4.00 -2.15 -17.90
N PRO A 248 2.98 -2.00 -17.03
CA PRO A 248 3.13 -1.34 -15.74
C PRO A 248 4.20 -1.98 -14.83
N ASN A 249 4.51 -3.26 -15.09
CA ASN A 249 5.51 -4.00 -14.35
C ASN A 249 6.91 -3.97 -14.97
N PHE A 250 7.09 -3.36 -16.14
CA PHE A 250 8.38 -3.28 -16.81
C PHE A 250 9.05 -4.65 -17.03
N GLY A 251 8.24 -5.67 -17.38
CA GLY A 251 8.74 -7.04 -17.60
C GLY A 251 9.41 -7.25 -18.95
N ASP A 252 9.21 -6.36 -19.90
CA ASP A 252 9.64 -6.41 -21.30
C ASP A 252 10.83 -5.52 -21.62
N LEU A 253 11.54 -5.02 -20.60
CA LEU A 253 12.67 -4.11 -20.80
C LEU A 253 13.82 -4.80 -21.52
N VAL A 254 14.29 -4.18 -22.60
CA VAL A 254 15.48 -4.58 -23.35
C VAL A 254 16.73 -3.87 -22.80
N TYR A 255 16.62 -2.60 -22.47
CA TYR A 255 17.67 -1.85 -21.79
C TYR A 255 17.08 -0.93 -20.75
N ALA A 256 17.86 -0.65 -19.73
CA ALA A 256 17.57 0.34 -18.71
C ALA A 256 18.85 1.02 -18.27
N GLY A 257 18.71 2.24 -17.80
CA GLY A 257 19.82 2.99 -17.22
C GLY A 257 19.30 4.20 -16.45
N HIS A 258 20.16 4.80 -15.68
CA HIS A 258 19.85 6.05 -14.99
C HIS A 258 21.08 6.96 -14.92
N VAL A 259 20.82 8.24 -14.91
CA VAL A 259 21.87 9.25 -14.79
C VAL A 259 22.07 9.58 -13.33
N LYS A 260 23.30 9.37 -12.85
CA LYS A 260 23.74 9.75 -11.51
C LYS A 260 24.62 10.98 -11.59
N ARG A 261 24.51 11.85 -10.62
CA ARG A 261 25.43 12.96 -10.43
C ARG A 261 26.32 12.63 -9.23
N ILE A 262 27.60 12.43 -9.46
CA ILE A 262 28.57 12.02 -8.47
C ILE A 262 29.76 12.96 -8.42
N PRO A 263 30.38 13.21 -7.26
CA PRO A 263 31.60 13.98 -7.16
C PRO A 263 32.79 13.20 -7.77
N ILE A 264 33.82 13.93 -8.21
CA ILE A 264 35.02 13.33 -8.84
C ILE A 264 35.70 12.30 -7.93
N GLN A 265 35.64 12.49 -6.61
CA GLN A 265 36.19 11.55 -5.63
C GLN A 265 35.47 10.19 -5.67
N GLU A 266 34.15 10.23 -5.77
CA GLU A 266 33.33 9.01 -5.87
C GLU A 266 33.56 8.32 -7.22
N LEU A 267 33.70 9.10 -8.31
CA LEU A 267 34.10 8.55 -9.60
C LEU A 267 35.45 7.83 -9.52
N LYS A 268 36.44 8.44 -8.86
CA LYS A 268 37.75 7.81 -8.64
C LYS A 268 37.66 6.54 -7.80
N ARG A 269 36.79 6.51 -6.82
CA ARG A 269 36.53 5.30 -6.00
C ARG A 269 35.88 4.19 -6.83
N MET A 270 34.96 4.53 -7.72
CA MET A 270 34.25 3.55 -8.56
C MET A 270 35.10 3.02 -9.70
N ALA A 271 35.77 3.90 -10.42
CA ALA A 271 36.56 3.53 -11.60
C ALA A 271 38.00 3.04 -11.25
N GLY A 272 38.53 3.43 -10.08
CA GLY A 272 39.86 2.99 -9.61
C GLY A 272 40.97 3.25 -10.63
N ASP A 273 41.71 2.22 -10.93
CA ASP A 273 42.89 2.29 -11.83
C ASP A 273 42.50 2.23 -13.33
N GLN A 274 41.20 2.23 -13.68
CA GLN A 274 40.78 2.19 -15.09
C GLN A 274 41.09 3.49 -15.83
N PHE A 275 41.26 4.61 -15.11
CA PHE A 275 41.64 5.91 -15.66
C PHE A 275 42.94 6.41 -15.04
N THR A 276 43.71 7.10 -15.87
CA THR A 276 44.94 7.81 -15.43
C THR A 276 44.56 9.11 -14.71
N GLU A 277 45.45 9.64 -13.88
CA GLU A 277 45.26 10.92 -13.17
C GLU A 277 45.01 12.09 -14.17
N GLU A 278 45.69 12.05 -15.37
CA GLU A 278 45.43 13.02 -16.43
C GLU A 278 44.01 12.96 -16.96
N GLN A 279 43.49 11.77 -17.14
CA GLN A 279 42.10 11.56 -17.58
C GLN A 279 41.09 12.05 -16.52
N TYR A 280 41.33 11.81 -15.23
CA TYR A 280 40.51 12.38 -14.16
C TYR A 280 40.54 13.90 -14.15
N ALA A 281 41.71 14.52 -14.38
CA ALA A 281 41.82 15.97 -14.48
C ALA A 281 41.06 16.53 -15.67
N ASP A 282 41.11 15.85 -16.83
CA ASP A 282 40.35 16.25 -18.01
C ASP A 282 38.84 16.09 -17.86
N ILE A 283 38.37 15.06 -17.17
CA ILE A 283 36.97 14.87 -16.84
C ILE A 283 36.50 16.02 -15.93
N ALA A 284 37.27 16.36 -14.89
CA ALA A 284 36.97 17.48 -14.00
C ALA A 284 36.91 18.82 -14.73
N LYS A 285 37.90 19.09 -15.61
CA LYS A 285 37.90 20.31 -16.43
C LYS A 285 36.70 20.42 -17.37
N LYS A 286 36.27 19.31 -17.98
CA LYS A 286 35.10 19.29 -18.85
C LYS A 286 33.82 19.49 -18.07
N ALA A 287 33.71 18.91 -16.89
CA ALA A 287 32.58 19.13 -15.96
C ALA A 287 32.51 20.61 -15.55
N ALA A 288 33.60 21.18 -15.06
CA ALA A 288 33.66 22.60 -14.67
C ALA A 288 33.27 23.55 -15.81
N LYS A 289 33.72 23.29 -17.02
CA LYS A 289 33.35 24.09 -18.20
C LYS A 289 31.88 24.01 -18.54
N LYS A 290 31.24 22.88 -18.36
CA LYS A 290 29.80 22.72 -18.60
C LYS A 290 29.01 23.62 -17.66
N TYR A 291 29.37 23.66 -16.39
CA TYR A 291 28.68 24.49 -15.39
C TYR A 291 28.96 25.98 -15.54
N SER A 292 30.18 26.37 -15.90
CA SER A 292 30.53 27.77 -16.13
C SER A 292 29.87 28.37 -17.38
N TYR A 293 29.71 27.61 -18.43
CA TYR A 293 29.15 28.12 -19.70
C TYR A 293 27.63 28.30 -19.65
N ASP A 294 26.93 27.43 -18.92
CA ASP A 294 25.46 27.46 -18.85
C ASP A 294 24.90 28.54 -17.90
N SER A 295 25.68 29.04 -16.96
CA SER A 295 25.26 30.13 -16.05
C SER A 295 24.87 31.42 -16.78
N SER A 296 25.40 31.65 -17.98
CA SER A 296 25.12 32.83 -18.79
C SER A 296 23.91 32.70 -19.74
N LYS A 297 23.43 31.49 -20.00
CA LYS A 297 22.36 31.21 -20.96
C LYS A 297 21.04 30.80 -20.30
N MET A 298 20.85 31.08 -19.02
CA MET A 298 19.61 30.72 -18.35
C MET A 298 18.44 31.57 -18.82
N SER A 299 17.82 31.14 -19.90
CA SER A 299 16.42 31.45 -20.10
C SER A 299 15.58 30.57 -19.22
N SER A 300 14.65 31.21 -18.56
CA SER A 300 13.77 30.65 -17.50
C SER A 300 12.86 29.48 -17.90
N SER A 301 13.05 28.87 -19.04
CA SER A 301 12.15 27.85 -19.61
C SER A 301 12.69 26.43 -19.66
N SER A 302 13.93 26.19 -19.25
CA SER A 302 14.54 24.86 -19.29
C SER A 302 14.77 24.36 -17.87
N TYR A 303 13.85 23.56 -17.38
CA TYR A 303 14.07 22.81 -16.16
C TYR A 303 15.02 21.66 -16.41
N ASP A 304 16.19 21.74 -15.80
CA ASP A 304 17.09 20.63 -15.61
C ASP A 304 17.20 20.39 -14.10
N PRO A 305 16.76 19.23 -13.59
CA PRO A 305 16.82 18.93 -12.17
C PRO A 305 18.25 19.00 -11.59
N PHE A 306 19.26 18.89 -12.46
CA PHE A 306 20.65 19.04 -12.07
C PHE A 306 21.16 20.48 -12.11
N PHE A 307 20.41 21.41 -12.70
CA PHE A 307 20.77 22.83 -12.82
C PHE A 307 20.16 23.72 -11.74
N GLN A 308 19.46 23.18 -10.76
CA GLN A 308 19.12 23.96 -9.58
C GLN A 308 20.40 24.32 -8.84
N ARG A 309 20.82 25.52 -9.10
CA ARG A 309 21.95 26.19 -8.56
C ARG A 309 22.15 26.01 -7.10
N ASN A 310 23.23 25.49 -6.72
CA ASN A 310 23.88 26.01 -5.54
C ASN A 310 25.25 26.54 -5.97
N THR A 311 25.40 27.78 -5.85
CA THR A 311 26.61 28.56 -6.00
C THR A 311 27.68 28.19 -4.95
N PHE A 312 27.58 27.03 -4.36
CA PHE A 312 28.63 26.50 -3.52
C PHE A 312 29.60 25.77 -4.43
N GLY A 313 30.83 26.23 -4.54
CA GLY A 313 31.89 25.76 -5.46
C GLY A 313 32.16 24.25 -5.44
N TYR A 314 31.46 23.51 -4.60
CA TYR A 314 31.48 22.06 -4.52
C TYR A 314 30.80 21.39 -5.73
N ASP A 315 29.81 22.04 -6.33
CA ASP A 315 29.06 21.52 -7.47
C ASP A 315 29.84 21.57 -8.80
N GLU A 316 30.92 22.34 -8.87
CA GLU A 316 31.77 22.45 -10.07
C GLU A 316 32.44 21.14 -10.45
N TYR A 317 32.65 20.24 -9.49
CA TYR A 317 33.29 18.94 -9.69
C TYR A 317 32.31 17.78 -9.74
N MET A 318 31.03 18.05 -9.86
CA MET A 318 30.01 17.00 -10.02
C MET A 318 29.94 16.52 -11.47
N ILE A 319 29.97 15.20 -11.64
CA ILE A 319 30.01 14.53 -12.92
C ILE A 319 28.74 13.74 -13.12
N GLU A 320 28.15 13.86 -14.29
CA GLU A 320 27.02 13.05 -14.69
C GLU A 320 27.50 11.72 -15.28
N VAL A 321 27.08 10.63 -14.67
CA VAL A 321 27.41 9.28 -15.10
C VAL A 321 26.13 8.54 -15.44
N LEU A 322 26.03 8.01 -16.65
CA LEU A 322 24.98 7.09 -17.06
C LEU A 322 25.41 5.68 -16.68
N ASP A 323 24.73 5.11 -15.72
CA ASP A 323 24.83 3.71 -15.36
C ASP A 323 23.75 2.95 -16.14
N PHE A 324 24.12 2.02 -17.00
CA PHE A 324 23.21 1.38 -17.93
C PHE A 324 23.43 -0.13 -18.02
N GLU A 325 22.37 -0.83 -18.36
CA GLU A 325 22.36 -2.26 -18.62
C GLU A 325 21.46 -2.57 -19.82
N PHE A 326 21.81 -3.60 -20.56
CA PHE A 326 20.98 -4.12 -21.64
C PHE A 326 21.05 -5.64 -21.74
N ILE A 327 19.95 -6.23 -22.21
CA ILE A 327 19.83 -7.67 -22.42
C ILE A 327 20.28 -7.98 -23.85
N SER A 328 21.09 -8.98 -23.96
CA SER A 328 21.50 -9.56 -25.25
C SER A 328 21.33 -11.07 -25.20
N VAL A 329 21.07 -11.66 -26.34
CA VAL A 329 21.01 -13.11 -26.50
C VAL A 329 22.32 -13.60 -27.09
N ASP A 330 23.02 -14.46 -26.36
CA ASP A 330 24.30 -15.04 -26.79
C ASP A 330 24.12 -16.54 -27.00
N LYS A 331 24.73 -17.02 -28.07
CA LYS A 331 24.68 -18.43 -28.44
C LYS A 331 25.76 -19.20 -27.68
N MET A 332 25.34 -20.08 -26.80
CA MET A 332 26.24 -21.04 -26.14
C MET A 332 26.31 -22.33 -26.95
N VAL A 333 27.51 -22.74 -27.32
CA VAL A 333 27.73 -23.97 -28.08
C VAL A 333 28.43 -24.99 -27.18
N PHE A 334 27.79 -26.15 -27.04
CA PHE A 334 28.34 -27.28 -26.29
C PHE A 334 28.68 -28.39 -27.26
N GLU A 335 29.92 -28.84 -27.20
CA GLU A 335 30.39 -30.03 -27.93
C GLU A 335 30.34 -31.21 -26.98
N GLU A 336 29.53 -32.20 -27.32
CA GLU A 336 29.50 -33.51 -26.66
C GLU A 336 30.47 -34.42 -27.40
N LYS A 337 31.49 -34.89 -26.70
CA LYS A 337 32.44 -35.87 -27.23
C LYS A 337 32.22 -37.22 -26.59
N GLU A 338 31.99 -38.22 -27.42
CA GLU A 338 31.92 -39.62 -26.96
C GLU A 338 33.28 -40.27 -27.06
N SER A 339 33.82 -40.74 -25.94
CA SER A 339 35.09 -41.48 -25.90
C SER A 339 34.87 -42.89 -26.49
N LYS A 340 35.95 -43.51 -26.97
CA LYS A 340 35.95 -44.95 -27.45
C LYS A 340 35.40 -45.92 -26.39
N HIS A 341 35.37 -45.53 -25.13
CA HIS A 341 34.89 -46.35 -24.01
C HIS A 341 33.42 -45.99 -23.60
N GLY A 342 32.70 -45.22 -24.41
CA GLY A 342 31.30 -44.86 -24.15
C GLY A 342 31.07 -43.72 -23.17
N ASN A 343 32.14 -43.11 -22.60
CA ASN A 343 31.97 -41.95 -21.72
C ASN A 343 31.78 -40.69 -22.56
N SER A 344 30.68 -39.98 -22.36
CA SER A 344 30.44 -38.68 -23.00
C SER A 344 30.89 -37.53 -22.08
N GLY A 345 31.60 -36.56 -22.67
CA GLY A 345 31.97 -35.31 -21.99
C GLY A 345 31.44 -34.10 -22.76
N PHE A 346 30.89 -33.14 -22.02
CA PHE A 346 30.38 -31.87 -22.56
C PHE A 346 31.46 -30.79 -22.42
N TYR A 347 31.78 -30.11 -23.51
CA TYR A 347 32.77 -29.04 -23.54
C TYR A 347 32.15 -27.77 -24.08
N TYR A 348 32.23 -26.69 -23.32
CA TYR A 348 31.80 -25.39 -23.77
C TYR A 348 32.73 -24.87 -24.87
N LYS A 349 32.13 -24.35 -25.92
CA LYS A 349 32.82 -23.74 -27.07
C LYS A 349 32.25 -22.34 -27.30
N GLY A 350 33.03 -21.48 -27.92
CA GLY A 350 32.55 -20.15 -28.32
C GLY A 350 31.45 -20.25 -29.39
N ASP A 351 30.69 -19.16 -29.54
CA ASP A 351 29.56 -19.02 -30.47
C ASP A 351 29.86 -19.30 -31.92
N SER A 352 31.12 -19.06 -32.35
CA SER A 352 31.61 -19.24 -33.69
C SER A 352 32.18 -20.66 -33.97
N TYR A 353 32.06 -21.56 -33.00
CA TYR A 353 32.59 -22.92 -33.16
C TYR A 353 31.81 -23.72 -34.23
N LYS A 354 32.56 -24.30 -35.17
CA LYS A 354 32.06 -25.23 -36.19
C LYS A 354 32.71 -26.59 -35.96
N GLU A 355 31.92 -27.63 -36.12
CA GLU A 355 32.41 -28.99 -35.99
C GLU A 355 33.49 -29.28 -37.05
N PRO A 356 34.66 -29.82 -36.66
CA PRO A 356 35.68 -30.22 -37.64
C PRO A 356 35.20 -31.39 -38.49
N GLU A 357 35.29 -31.26 -39.81
CA GLU A 357 34.79 -32.25 -40.78
C GLU A 357 35.45 -33.63 -40.66
N ASN A 358 36.65 -33.73 -40.12
CA ASN A 358 37.41 -34.97 -39.96
C ASN A 358 37.70 -35.25 -38.51
N SER A 359 36.71 -35.79 -37.75
CA SER A 359 36.92 -36.15 -36.36
C SER A 359 36.97 -37.67 -36.16
N VAL A 360 37.97 -38.12 -35.42
CA VAL A 360 38.13 -39.53 -35.01
C VAL A 360 37.11 -39.94 -33.93
N PHE A 361 36.48 -38.95 -33.28
CA PHE A 361 35.50 -39.13 -32.20
C PHE A 361 34.12 -38.78 -32.70
N LYS A 362 33.13 -39.50 -32.27
CA LYS A 362 31.73 -39.13 -32.47
C LYS A 362 31.42 -37.90 -31.64
N ARG A 363 31.07 -36.83 -32.33
CA ARG A 363 30.78 -35.54 -31.71
C ARG A 363 29.36 -35.13 -32.04
N SER A 364 28.73 -34.47 -31.15
CA SER A 364 27.47 -33.76 -31.39
C SER A 364 27.59 -32.34 -30.88
N VAL A 365 27.12 -31.38 -31.67
CA VAL A 365 27.12 -29.98 -31.30
C VAL A 365 25.70 -29.58 -30.93
N LYS A 366 25.52 -29.16 -29.69
CA LYS A 366 24.26 -28.61 -29.19
C LYS A 366 24.43 -27.14 -28.94
N SER A 367 23.55 -26.32 -29.48
CA SER A 367 23.55 -24.89 -29.26
C SER A 367 22.32 -24.49 -28.43
N MET A 368 22.52 -23.61 -27.48
CA MET A 368 21.49 -23.03 -26.67
C MET A 368 21.63 -21.51 -26.66
N GLU A 369 20.52 -20.82 -26.80
CA GLU A 369 20.47 -19.37 -26.66
C GLU A 369 20.33 -19.02 -25.20
N ASN A 370 21.19 -18.14 -24.72
CA ASN A 370 21.22 -17.72 -23.33
C ASN A 370 21.13 -16.19 -23.28
N ALA A 371 20.15 -15.67 -22.54
CA ALA A 371 20.07 -14.23 -22.30
C ALA A 371 21.19 -13.79 -21.37
N THR A 372 22.00 -12.83 -21.79
CA THR A 372 23.08 -12.23 -21.03
C THR A 372 22.83 -10.76 -20.81
N ILE A 373 23.32 -10.22 -19.71
CA ILE A 373 23.23 -8.79 -19.41
C ILE A 373 24.61 -8.18 -19.51
N TYR A 374 24.70 -7.16 -20.34
CA TYR A 374 25.85 -6.28 -20.42
C TYR A 374 25.53 -4.95 -19.75
N GLY A 375 26.52 -4.34 -19.12
CA GLY A 375 26.33 -3.05 -18.48
C GLY A 375 27.65 -2.36 -18.22
N GLY A 376 27.57 -1.08 -17.90
CA GLY A 376 28.72 -0.26 -17.60
C GLY A 376 28.32 1.15 -17.21
N CYS A 377 29.31 1.96 -16.89
CA CYS A 377 29.14 3.35 -16.47
C CYS A 377 29.76 4.28 -17.53
N PHE A 378 28.94 5.09 -18.17
CA PHE A 378 29.35 6.05 -19.20
C PHE A 378 29.37 7.47 -18.63
N ILE A 379 30.50 8.18 -18.81
CA ILE A 379 30.65 9.56 -18.36
C ILE A 379 30.05 10.50 -19.39
N MET A 380 28.97 11.18 -18.99
CA MET A 380 28.24 12.10 -19.89
C MET A 380 29.13 13.30 -20.31
N GLY A 381 29.16 13.55 -21.60
CA GLY A 381 29.98 14.66 -22.12
C GLY A 381 31.48 14.33 -22.30
N CYS A 382 31.92 13.17 -21.89
CA CYS A 382 33.22 12.58 -22.16
C CYS A 382 33.01 11.27 -22.90
N ASP A 383 33.81 10.97 -23.92
CA ASP A 383 33.70 9.69 -24.63
C ASP A 383 34.44 8.58 -23.84
N MET A 384 34.19 8.50 -22.55
CA MET A 384 34.83 7.58 -21.61
C MET A 384 33.80 6.72 -20.89
N MET A 385 34.16 5.48 -20.67
CA MET A 385 33.30 4.49 -19.99
C MET A 385 34.16 3.60 -19.09
N PHE A 386 33.64 3.16 -17.99
CA PHE A 386 34.30 2.24 -17.07
C PHE A 386 33.32 1.13 -16.63
N ASP A 387 33.85 0.08 -16.06
CA ASP A 387 33.11 -1.09 -15.56
C ASP A 387 32.18 -1.72 -16.63
N TYR A 388 32.58 -1.65 -17.92
CA TYR A 388 31.80 -2.26 -18.98
C TYR A 388 32.16 -3.73 -19.14
N GLY A 389 31.15 -4.57 -19.20
CA GLY A 389 31.30 -5.98 -19.48
C GLY A 389 30.01 -6.76 -19.29
N MET A 390 30.13 -8.06 -19.47
CA MET A 390 29.08 -8.99 -19.15
C MET A 390 28.92 -9.06 -17.61
N LYS A 391 27.72 -8.83 -17.10
CA LYS A 391 27.45 -8.95 -15.68
C LYS A 391 27.40 -10.43 -15.30
N THR A 392 28.31 -10.86 -14.45
CA THR A 392 28.48 -12.28 -14.08
C THR A 392 27.50 -12.74 -13.00
N ASN A 393 27.09 -11.84 -12.10
CA ASN A 393 26.24 -12.17 -10.94
C ASN A 393 24.77 -11.81 -11.20
N VAL A 394 24.24 -12.19 -12.35
CA VAL A 394 22.84 -11.94 -12.71
C VAL A 394 21.99 -13.16 -12.36
N PRO A 395 21.00 -13.01 -11.49
CA PRO A 395 20.08 -14.09 -11.19
C PRO A 395 19.18 -14.40 -12.39
N LYS A 396 19.10 -15.66 -12.76
CA LYS A 396 18.24 -16.17 -13.82
C LYS A 396 17.21 -17.14 -13.26
N ASN A 397 16.06 -17.20 -13.92
CA ASN A 397 15.09 -18.24 -13.63
C ASN A 397 15.57 -19.55 -14.29
N MET A 398 15.67 -20.60 -13.48
CA MET A 398 16.13 -21.90 -13.99
C MET A 398 15.18 -22.55 -14.99
N HIS A 399 13.90 -22.20 -14.95
CA HIS A 399 12.91 -22.73 -15.89
C HIS A 399 12.96 -22.07 -17.26
N ASP A 400 13.56 -20.88 -17.35
CA ASP A 400 13.64 -20.14 -18.61
C ASP A 400 14.93 -19.33 -18.66
N LEU A 401 16.00 -19.94 -19.16
CA LEU A 401 17.30 -19.31 -19.35
C LEU A 401 17.31 -18.27 -20.48
N SER A 402 16.25 -18.27 -21.31
CA SER A 402 16.09 -17.26 -22.36
C SER A 402 15.69 -15.89 -21.81
N LYS A 403 15.23 -15.84 -20.58
CA LYS A 403 14.82 -14.61 -19.89
C LYS A 403 15.84 -14.19 -18.85
N ALA A 404 16.29 -12.96 -18.94
CA ALA A 404 17.10 -12.30 -17.92
C ALA A 404 16.37 -11.04 -17.43
N SER A 405 16.45 -10.75 -16.15
CA SER A 405 15.91 -9.52 -15.57
C SER A 405 17.01 -8.54 -15.29
N LEU A 406 16.85 -7.29 -15.77
CA LEU A 406 17.77 -6.20 -15.44
C LEU A 406 17.80 -5.94 -13.93
N SER A 407 18.83 -5.25 -13.48
CA SER A 407 19.00 -4.90 -12.05
C SER A 407 18.04 -3.80 -11.58
N TYR A 408 17.11 -3.37 -12.41
CA TYR A 408 16.12 -2.35 -12.12
C TYR A 408 14.76 -2.96 -11.83
N SER A 409 14.28 -2.79 -10.63
CA SER A 409 12.91 -3.10 -10.23
C SER A 409 12.06 -1.85 -10.37
N ALA A 410 11.36 -1.73 -11.50
CA ALA A 410 10.47 -0.61 -11.80
C ALA A 410 9.01 -1.06 -11.77
N VAL A 411 8.13 -0.15 -11.35
CA VAL A 411 6.67 -0.34 -11.33
C VAL A 411 6.00 1.01 -11.62
N ALA A 412 4.94 0.98 -12.40
CA ALA A 412 4.04 2.13 -12.58
C ALA A 412 2.62 1.77 -12.12
N THR A 413 1.84 2.77 -11.74
CA THR A 413 0.42 2.59 -11.43
C THR A 413 -0.39 2.32 -12.69
N ASN A 414 -0.14 3.12 -13.70
CA ASN A 414 -0.68 2.98 -15.05
C ASN A 414 0.31 3.62 -16.01
N ILE A 415 0.56 3.00 -17.16
CA ILE A 415 1.45 3.51 -18.19
C ILE A 415 0.77 3.44 -19.54
N GLN A 416 0.89 4.51 -20.32
CA GLN A 416 0.42 4.56 -21.68
C GLN A 416 1.42 5.37 -22.52
N ASP A 417 1.88 4.82 -23.64
CA ASP A 417 2.88 5.45 -24.50
C ASP A 417 4.13 5.90 -23.70
N MET A 418 4.64 5.05 -22.81
CA MET A 418 5.77 5.33 -21.92
C MET A 418 5.55 6.45 -20.90
N VAL A 419 4.37 7.02 -20.81
CA VAL A 419 4.04 8.08 -19.85
C VAL A 419 3.18 7.50 -18.72
N PRO A 420 3.75 7.37 -17.50
CA PRO A 420 2.97 6.99 -16.34
C PRO A 420 1.96 8.08 -15.99
N LYS A 421 0.77 7.67 -15.59
CA LYS A 421 -0.27 8.56 -15.07
C LYS A 421 -0.31 8.49 -13.55
N SER A 422 -0.26 9.63 -12.90
CA SER A 422 -0.30 9.73 -11.44
C SER A 422 -1.63 10.28 -10.93
N MET A 423 -1.84 10.14 -9.63
CA MET A 423 -2.95 10.79 -8.94
C MET A 423 -2.87 12.32 -9.06
N VAL A 424 -1.67 12.89 -8.95
CA VAL A 424 -1.45 14.33 -9.07
C VAL A 424 -1.78 14.83 -10.47
N ASP A 425 -1.38 14.08 -11.51
CA ASP A 425 -1.65 14.45 -12.91
C ASP A 425 -3.14 14.61 -13.20
N SER A 426 -3.97 13.76 -12.61
CA SER A 426 -5.43 13.82 -12.73
C SER A 426 -6.03 15.06 -12.05
N CYS A 427 -5.33 15.66 -11.09
CA CYS A 427 -5.82 16.78 -10.29
C CYS A 427 -5.28 18.15 -10.71
N VAL A 428 -4.22 18.19 -11.54
CA VAL A 428 -3.56 19.43 -11.93
C VAL A 428 -4.54 20.47 -12.49
N GLY A 429 -5.43 20.06 -13.39
CA GLY A 429 -6.39 20.98 -14.00
C GLY A 429 -7.36 21.60 -12.98
N PHE A 430 -7.81 20.82 -12.01
CA PHE A 430 -8.69 21.31 -10.94
C PHE A 430 -7.94 22.19 -9.95
N ALA A 431 -6.67 21.87 -9.66
CA ALA A 431 -5.81 22.71 -8.83
C ALA A 431 -5.55 24.07 -9.46
N ASP A 432 -5.36 24.13 -10.78
CA ASP A 432 -5.21 25.41 -11.52
C ASP A 432 -6.47 26.26 -11.43
N GLN A 433 -7.64 25.65 -11.63
CA GLN A 433 -8.91 26.35 -11.55
C GLN A 433 -9.19 26.84 -10.12
N LEU A 434 -8.84 26.04 -9.12
CA LEU A 434 -8.99 26.40 -7.73
C LEU A 434 -8.08 27.57 -7.38
N GLN A 435 -6.82 27.56 -7.82
CA GLN A 435 -5.87 28.67 -7.63
C GLN A 435 -6.38 29.95 -8.29
N LEU A 436 -6.86 29.83 -9.55
CA LEU A 436 -7.41 30.97 -10.27
C LEU A 436 -8.65 31.54 -9.55
N THR A 437 -9.52 30.69 -9.02
CA THR A 437 -10.70 31.10 -8.25
C THR A 437 -10.29 31.80 -6.97
N HIS A 438 -9.26 31.30 -6.26
CA HIS A 438 -8.70 31.94 -5.08
C HIS A 438 -8.18 33.36 -5.38
N LEU A 439 -7.45 33.51 -6.48
CA LEU A 439 -6.97 34.83 -6.92
C LEU A 439 -8.12 35.77 -7.28
N LYS A 440 -9.20 35.26 -7.91
CA LYS A 440 -10.42 36.03 -8.18
C LYS A 440 -11.15 36.44 -6.89
N ILE A 441 -11.15 35.59 -5.86
CA ILE A 441 -11.68 35.95 -4.55
C ILE A 441 -10.86 37.07 -3.95
N GLN A 442 -9.53 37.00 -3.95
CA GLN A 442 -8.66 38.09 -3.48
C GLN A 442 -8.91 39.39 -4.25
N GLN A 443 -9.04 39.29 -5.58
CA GLN A 443 -9.36 40.45 -6.42
C GLN A 443 -10.74 41.02 -6.10
N ALA A 444 -11.74 40.18 -5.87
CA ALA A 444 -13.07 40.61 -5.49
C ALA A 444 -13.09 41.30 -4.11
N ILE A 445 -12.34 40.73 -3.14
CA ILE A 445 -12.17 41.32 -1.80
C ILE A 445 -11.45 42.66 -1.88
N ALA A 446 -10.35 42.75 -2.66
CA ALA A 446 -9.61 43.97 -2.85
C ALA A 446 -10.45 45.09 -3.54
N LYS A 447 -11.40 44.69 -4.40
CA LYS A 447 -12.36 45.57 -5.06
C LYS A 447 -13.63 45.78 -4.24
N ALA A 448 -13.87 44.97 -3.19
CA ALA A 448 -15.04 45.13 -2.36
C ALA A 448 -14.94 46.42 -1.55
N LYS A 449 -15.79 47.34 -1.87
CA LYS A 449 -15.99 48.55 -1.11
C LYS A 449 -17.25 48.44 -0.28
N PRO A 450 -17.41 49.18 0.81
CA PRO A 450 -18.68 49.21 1.52
C PRO A 450 -19.79 49.65 0.55
N ASP A 451 -21.00 49.15 0.79
CA ASP A 451 -22.18 49.52 -0.01
C ASP A 451 -22.25 51.03 -0.11
N GLY A 452 -22.22 51.53 -1.35
CA GLY A 452 -22.11 52.91 -1.61
C GLY A 452 -23.45 53.52 -2.08
N ILE A 453 -23.56 54.82 -1.88
CA ILE A 453 -24.71 55.58 -2.34
C ILE A 453 -24.22 56.58 -3.38
N ILE A 454 -24.91 56.69 -4.49
CA ILE A 454 -24.71 57.76 -5.46
C ILE A 454 -25.66 58.88 -5.10
N ILE A 455 -25.14 60.01 -4.83
CA ILE A 455 -25.92 61.17 -4.43
C ILE A 455 -25.81 62.25 -5.49
N ASP A 456 -26.95 62.83 -5.89
CA ASP A 456 -26.98 63.98 -6.77
C ASP A 456 -26.70 65.27 -5.98
N ILE A 457 -25.61 65.92 -6.30
CA ILE A 457 -25.18 67.18 -5.60
C ILE A 457 -26.19 68.26 -5.83
N GLU A 458 -26.84 68.33 -7.00
CA GLU A 458 -27.81 69.41 -7.31
C GLU A 458 -29.17 69.18 -6.63
N GLY A 459 -29.49 67.96 -6.25
CA GLY A 459 -30.68 67.58 -5.49
C GLY A 459 -30.57 67.96 -3.99
N LEU A 460 -29.40 68.31 -3.52
CA LEU A 460 -29.10 68.76 -2.17
C LEU A 460 -28.79 70.27 -2.20
N GLU A 461 -29.84 71.10 -2.37
CA GLU A 461 -29.70 72.54 -2.33
C GLU A 461 -28.96 72.98 -1.03
N ASN A 462 -27.81 73.68 -1.15
CA ASN A 462 -26.98 74.29 -0.09
C ASN A 462 -25.94 73.37 0.60
N VAL A 463 -25.53 72.25 0.12
CA VAL A 463 -24.39 71.50 0.65
C VAL A 463 -23.11 71.94 -0.03
N GLN A 464 -22.30 72.71 0.66
CA GLN A 464 -20.92 73.06 0.22
C GLN A 464 -20.03 71.83 0.51
N LEU A 465 -19.69 71.04 -0.52
CA LEU A 465 -18.67 70.00 -0.46
C LEU A 465 -17.32 70.68 -0.65
N GLY A 466 -16.56 70.83 0.44
CA GLY A 466 -15.19 71.34 0.43
C GLY A 466 -15.03 72.83 0.64
N LYS A 467 -13.83 73.28 0.93
CA LYS A 467 -13.44 74.65 1.10
C LYS A 467 -13.32 75.39 -0.24
N GLY A 468 -14.49 75.68 -0.89
CA GLY A 468 -14.57 76.69 -1.92
C GLY A 468 -13.93 76.40 -3.27
N GLY A 469 -13.94 75.15 -3.78
CA GLY A 469 -13.43 74.76 -5.07
C GLY A 469 -14.25 73.67 -5.77
N GLU A 470 -14.18 73.64 -7.08
CA GLU A 470 -14.70 72.48 -7.86
C GLU A 470 -13.85 71.27 -7.54
N LEU A 471 -14.46 70.15 -7.06
CA LEU A 471 -13.79 68.92 -6.79
C LEU A 471 -13.22 68.32 -8.10
N GLN A 472 -11.94 68.02 -8.08
CA GLN A 472 -11.27 67.34 -9.19
C GLN A 472 -11.79 65.90 -9.30
N PRO A 473 -11.85 65.28 -10.48
CA PRO A 473 -12.28 63.91 -10.64
C PRO A 473 -11.54 62.90 -9.75
N LEU A 474 -10.26 63.20 -9.46
CA LEU A 474 -9.44 62.37 -8.59
C LEU A 474 -9.89 62.47 -7.11
N GLU A 475 -10.26 63.65 -6.64
CA GLU A 475 -10.76 63.88 -5.29
C GLU A 475 -12.14 63.25 -5.08
N LEU A 476 -12.99 63.25 -6.10
CA LEU A 476 -14.26 62.50 -6.10
C LEU A 476 -14.04 60.99 -6.00
N HIS A 477 -13.02 60.51 -6.67
CA HIS A 477 -12.64 59.10 -6.57
C HIS A 477 -12.11 58.78 -5.18
N ASP A 478 -11.28 59.61 -4.59
CA ASP A 478 -10.75 59.43 -3.24
C ASP A 478 -11.85 59.47 -2.17
N ILE A 479 -12.83 60.39 -2.33
CA ILE A 479 -14.01 60.44 -1.46
C ILE A 479 -14.83 59.17 -1.58
N TYR A 480 -15.04 58.66 -2.80
CA TYR A 480 -15.72 57.38 -3.00
C TYR A 480 -14.96 56.20 -2.38
N GLU A 481 -13.63 56.21 -2.51
CA GLU A 481 -12.79 55.19 -1.90
C GLU A 481 -12.90 55.18 -0.35
N GLN A 482 -13.00 56.38 0.26
CA GLN A 482 -13.02 56.51 1.73
C GLN A 482 -14.42 56.35 2.35
N THR A 483 -15.43 56.89 1.67
CA THR A 483 -16.81 57.03 2.25
C THR A 483 -17.82 56.11 1.60
N GLY A 484 -17.54 55.52 0.43
CA GLY A 484 -18.49 54.77 -0.38
C GLY A 484 -19.54 55.62 -1.08
N VAL A 485 -19.45 56.98 -0.99
CA VAL A 485 -20.43 57.89 -1.57
C VAL A 485 -19.88 58.45 -2.86
N PHE A 486 -20.62 58.25 -3.96
CA PHE A 486 -20.31 58.84 -5.25
C PHE A 486 -21.25 60.01 -5.57
N TYR A 487 -20.68 61.18 -5.71
CA TYR A 487 -21.43 62.40 -6.04
C TYR A 487 -21.47 62.60 -7.54
N TYR A 488 -22.66 62.89 -8.10
CA TYR A 488 -22.81 63.15 -9.54
C TYR A 488 -23.85 64.24 -9.78
N ARG A 489 -23.88 64.84 -10.94
CA ARG A 489 -24.91 65.79 -11.39
C ARG A 489 -25.90 65.09 -12.32
N SER A 490 -27.17 65.12 -11.98
CA SER A 490 -28.19 64.45 -12.78
C SER A 490 -28.94 65.37 -13.77
N LYS A 491 -28.72 66.69 -13.62
CA LYS A 491 -29.32 67.70 -14.51
C LYS A 491 -28.52 67.81 -15.80
N ASN A 492 -29.24 67.73 -16.91
CA ASN A 492 -28.73 68.15 -18.22
C ASN A 492 -28.69 69.64 -18.32
N PRO A 493 -27.84 70.21 -19.20
CA PRO A 493 -27.82 71.65 -19.45
C PRO A 493 -29.18 72.21 -19.81
N ASP A 494 -30.09 71.39 -20.31
CA ASP A 494 -31.44 71.74 -20.75
C ASP A 494 -32.52 71.59 -19.64
N GLY A 495 -32.14 71.35 -18.38
CA GLY A 495 -33.03 71.36 -17.22
C GLY A 495 -33.82 70.09 -16.93
N GLY A 496 -33.60 69.03 -17.65
CA GLY A 496 -34.29 67.69 -17.43
C GLY A 496 -33.52 66.76 -16.46
N PHE A 497 -34.21 66.12 -15.57
CA PHE A 497 -33.63 65.05 -14.73
C PHE A 497 -33.58 63.72 -15.51
N GLN A 498 -32.47 63.10 -15.61
CA GLN A 498 -32.32 61.79 -16.30
C GLN A 498 -32.37 60.58 -15.35
N ASN A 499 -32.08 60.79 -14.07
CA ASN A 499 -31.98 59.67 -13.11
C ASN A 499 -32.52 60.07 -11.73
N PRO A 500 -32.96 59.13 -10.88
CA PRO A 500 -33.29 59.45 -9.49
C PRO A 500 -32.11 60.01 -8.73
N PRO A 501 -32.34 60.96 -7.80
CA PRO A 501 -31.26 61.69 -7.09
C PRO A 501 -30.42 60.85 -6.16
N ILE A 502 -30.90 59.67 -5.79
CA ILE A 502 -30.16 58.73 -4.94
C ILE A 502 -30.24 57.35 -5.58
N ARG A 503 -29.12 56.74 -5.75
CA ARG A 503 -29.01 55.32 -6.24
C ARG A 503 -28.09 54.56 -5.33
N GLU A 504 -28.48 53.37 -5.00
CA GLU A 504 -27.63 52.41 -4.32
C GLU A 504 -26.64 51.80 -5.29
N ILE A 505 -25.37 51.73 -4.91
CA ILE A 505 -24.36 50.96 -5.59
C ILE A 505 -24.32 49.62 -4.87
N ASN A 506 -24.99 48.64 -5.44
CA ASN A 506 -24.90 47.29 -4.93
C ASN A 506 -23.51 46.74 -5.23
N ASN A 507 -22.69 46.67 -4.21
CA ASN A 507 -21.38 46.08 -4.29
C ASN A 507 -21.42 44.54 -4.34
N ASN A 508 -20.47 43.98 -5.06
CA ASN A 508 -20.31 42.63 -5.51
C ASN A 508 -20.16 41.52 -4.41
N VAL A 509 -20.75 41.69 -3.23
CA VAL A 509 -20.75 40.63 -2.17
C VAL A 509 -21.35 39.34 -2.71
N ARG A 510 -22.30 39.43 -3.63
CA ARG A 510 -22.92 38.27 -4.31
C ARG A 510 -21.90 37.44 -5.08
N ASN A 511 -20.98 38.08 -5.77
CA ASN A 511 -19.94 37.43 -6.57
C ASN A 511 -18.92 36.69 -5.69
N ILE A 512 -18.65 37.17 -4.48
CA ILE A 512 -17.73 36.49 -3.53
C ILE A 512 -18.31 35.15 -3.09
N ASN A 513 -19.60 35.08 -2.78
CA ASN A 513 -20.24 33.82 -2.42
C ASN A 513 -20.29 32.82 -3.58
N GLU A 514 -20.46 33.32 -4.80
CA GLU A 514 -20.38 32.49 -6.00
C GLU A 514 -18.96 31.92 -6.20
N PHE A 515 -17.92 32.74 -6.01
CA PHE A 515 -16.53 32.27 -6.08
C PHE A 515 -16.18 31.29 -4.96
N ILE A 516 -16.68 31.50 -3.73
CA ILE A 516 -16.53 30.53 -2.63
C ILE A 516 -17.22 29.20 -2.98
N SER A 517 -18.40 29.27 -3.57
CA SER A 517 -19.11 28.08 -4.03
C SER A 517 -18.34 27.33 -5.13
N LEU A 518 -17.75 28.07 -6.07
CA LEU A 518 -16.90 27.54 -7.13
C LEU A 518 -15.59 26.95 -6.58
N TYR A 519 -14.96 27.61 -5.60
CA TYR A 519 -13.79 27.08 -4.91
C TYR A 519 -14.10 25.73 -4.23
N ASN A 520 -15.21 25.65 -3.51
CA ASN A 520 -15.66 24.41 -2.87
C ASN A 520 -16.02 23.34 -3.92
N HIS A 521 -16.55 23.74 -5.07
CA HIS A 521 -16.80 22.82 -6.17
C HIS A 521 -15.49 22.20 -6.69
N TYR A 522 -14.45 23.00 -6.97
CA TYR A 522 -13.18 22.46 -7.44
C TYR A 522 -12.48 21.62 -6.36
N LEU A 523 -12.60 21.99 -5.09
CA LEU A 523 -12.10 21.15 -3.99
C LEU A 523 -12.82 19.78 -3.96
N ARG A 524 -14.12 19.75 -4.21
CA ARG A 524 -14.89 18.51 -4.34
C ARG A 524 -14.42 17.70 -5.55
N MET A 525 -14.20 18.35 -6.70
CA MET A 525 -13.68 17.67 -7.89
C MET A 525 -12.30 17.05 -7.65
N ILE A 526 -11.42 17.69 -6.87
CA ILE A 526 -10.14 17.08 -6.46
C ILE A 526 -10.39 15.85 -5.58
N ARG A 527 -11.33 15.91 -4.65
CA ARG A 527 -11.71 14.74 -3.83
C ARG A 527 -12.25 13.60 -4.69
N ASP A 528 -13.13 13.89 -5.62
CA ASP A 528 -13.71 12.90 -6.53
C ASP A 528 -12.63 12.29 -7.45
N ALA A 529 -11.71 13.10 -7.97
CA ALA A 529 -10.61 12.63 -8.82
C ALA A 529 -9.58 11.77 -8.06
N THR A 530 -9.35 12.07 -6.78
CA THR A 530 -8.43 11.29 -5.92
C THR A 530 -9.10 10.12 -5.23
N GLY A 531 -10.45 10.13 -5.17
CA GLY A 531 -11.23 9.18 -4.37
C GLY A 531 -11.09 9.36 -2.85
N ILE A 532 -10.41 10.44 -2.41
CA ILE A 532 -10.24 10.75 -0.98
C ILE A 532 -11.42 11.55 -0.51
N ASN A 533 -12.25 10.94 0.33
CA ASN A 533 -13.44 11.57 0.88
C ASN A 533 -13.16 12.37 2.17
N GLU A 534 -14.17 13.09 2.64
CA GLU A 534 -14.08 13.94 3.84
C GLU A 534 -13.73 13.16 5.12
N ALA A 535 -14.10 11.88 5.19
CA ALA A 535 -13.76 11.03 6.32
C ALA A 535 -12.27 10.68 6.36
N MET A 536 -11.61 10.60 5.19
CA MET A 536 -10.18 10.30 5.09
C MET A 536 -9.30 11.55 5.21
N ASP A 537 -9.80 12.72 4.78
CA ASP A 537 -8.99 13.94 4.75
C ASP A 537 -9.00 14.71 6.09
N GLY A 538 -9.72 14.17 7.10
CA GLY A 538 -9.82 14.78 8.44
C GLY A 538 -10.73 16.01 8.50
N SER A 539 -11.45 16.35 7.41
CA SER A 539 -12.51 17.34 7.48
C SER A 539 -13.72 16.74 8.21
N SER A 540 -14.34 17.52 9.10
CA SER A 540 -15.45 17.04 9.93
C SER A 540 -16.63 16.70 9.02
N PRO A 541 -17.02 15.42 8.86
CA PRO A 541 -18.25 15.10 8.17
C PRO A 541 -19.42 15.68 8.98
N LYS A 542 -20.50 16.08 8.29
CA LYS A 542 -21.71 16.59 8.95
C LYS A 542 -22.07 15.69 10.14
N GLY A 543 -22.36 16.29 11.30
CA GLY A 543 -22.50 15.60 12.60
C GLY A 543 -23.45 14.39 12.64
N ASP A 544 -24.34 14.30 11.68
CA ASP A 544 -25.42 13.28 11.61
C ASP A 544 -25.02 12.01 10.82
N ALA A 545 -23.77 11.89 10.34
CA ALA A 545 -23.36 10.71 9.59
C ALA A 545 -23.22 9.49 10.51
N LEU A 546 -24.02 8.45 10.28
CA LEU A 546 -23.95 7.17 10.98
C LEU A 546 -22.54 6.55 10.87
N VAL A 547 -22.08 5.90 11.93
CA VAL A 547 -20.73 5.27 11.98
C VAL A 547 -20.51 4.30 10.81
N GLY A 548 -21.54 3.53 10.42
CA GLY A 548 -21.49 2.61 9.31
C GLY A 548 -21.26 3.29 7.95
N VAL A 549 -21.88 4.46 7.73
CA VAL A 549 -21.68 5.25 6.50
C VAL A 549 -20.23 5.77 6.41
N ARG A 550 -19.67 6.20 7.55
CA ARG A 550 -18.26 6.63 7.61
C ARG A 550 -17.30 5.48 7.27
N GLN A 551 -17.56 4.28 7.80
CA GLN A 551 -16.75 3.09 7.51
C GLN A 551 -16.84 2.70 6.04
N GLN A 552 -18.03 2.73 5.44
CA GLN A 552 -18.21 2.48 4.01
C GLN A 552 -17.49 3.52 3.15
N ALA A 553 -17.53 4.79 3.55
CA ALA A 553 -16.82 5.87 2.86
C ALA A 553 -15.30 5.67 2.91
N ILE A 554 -14.74 5.28 4.06
CA ILE A 554 -13.32 4.95 4.19
C ILE A 554 -12.96 3.75 3.32
N ALA A 555 -13.77 2.69 3.32
CA ALA A 555 -13.55 1.51 2.48
C ALA A 555 -13.58 1.85 0.98
N ALA A 556 -14.53 2.69 0.55
CA ALA A 556 -14.59 3.18 -0.83
C ALA A 556 -13.34 3.99 -1.21
N GLY A 557 -12.86 4.87 -0.31
CA GLY A 557 -11.62 5.61 -0.52
C GLY A 557 -10.39 4.70 -0.56
N ASN A 558 -10.35 3.62 0.22
CA ASN A 558 -9.29 2.63 0.15
C ASN A 558 -9.22 1.95 -1.22
N ASN A 559 -10.39 1.65 -1.80
CA ASN A 559 -10.47 1.08 -3.15
C ASN A 559 -9.98 2.07 -4.21
N ALA A 560 -10.21 3.36 -4.05
CA ALA A 560 -9.74 4.37 -5.00
C ALA A 560 -8.21 4.50 -5.05
N ILE A 561 -7.52 4.28 -3.93
CA ILE A 561 -6.05 4.30 -3.87
C ILE A 561 -5.42 2.90 -4.04
N TYR A 562 -6.23 1.88 -4.36
CA TYR A 562 -5.78 0.50 -4.47
C TYR A 562 -4.65 0.32 -5.48
N ASP A 563 -4.72 0.99 -6.63
CA ASP A 563 -3.69 0.87 -7.68
C ASP A 563 -2.30 1.32 -7.18
N ILE A 564 -2.23 2.42 -6.42
CA ILE A 564 -0.98 2.91 -5.84
C ILE A 564 -0.47 1.93 -4.79
N THR A 565 -1.37 1.44 -3.94
CA THR A 565 -1.06 0.47 -2.89
C THR A 565 -0.56 -0.84 -3.49
N ASN A 566 -1.27 -1.37 -4.49
CA ASN A 566 -0.88 -2.60 -5.17
C ASN A 566 0.47 -2.45 -5.89
N SER A 567 0.70 -1.32 -6.58
CA SER A 567 1.98 -1.04 -7.24
C SER A 567 3.13 -0.98 -6.24
N SER A 568 2.92 -0.39 -5.05
CA SER A 568 3.92 -0.37 -3.98
C SER A 568 4.24 -1.77 -3.46
N MET A 569 3.24 -2.65 -3.33
CA MET A 569 3.42 -4.05 -2.92
C MET A 569 4.12 -4.88 -3.99
N VAL A 570 3.79 -4.67 -5.27
CA VAL A 570 4.47 -5.33 -6.38
C VAL A 570 5.94 -4.92 -6.43
N LEU A 571 6.25 -3.64 -6.21
CA LEU A 571 7.63 -3.16 -6.11
C LEU A 571 8.38 -3.86 -4.97
N PHE A 572 7.80 -3.86 -3.77
CA PHE A 572 8.37 -4.52 -2.60
C PHE A 572 8.62 -6.02 -2.86
N LYS A 573 7.64 -6.70 -3.46
CA LYS A 573 7.76 -8.10 -3.87
C LYS A 573 8.91 -8.34 -4.83
N LYS A 574 9.07 -7.49 -5.86
CA LYS A 574 10.18 -7.58 -6.83
C LYS A 574 11.53 -7.41 -6.13
N VAL A 575 11.67 -6.39 -5.30
CA VAL A 575 12.91 -6.13 -4.55
C VAL A 575 13.26 -7.31 -3.66
N CYS A 576 12.32 -7.85 -2.90
CA CYS A 576 12.56 -9.03 -2.06
C CYS A 576 12.93 -10.26 -2.88
N SER A 577 12.22 -10.53 -3.99
CA SER A 577 12.54 -11.62 -4.90
C SER A 577 13.97 -11.51 -5.47
N ASP A 578 14.35 -10.31 -5.83
CA ASP A 578 15.68 -10.04 -6.38
C ASP A 578 16.78 -10.17 -5.32
N ILE A 579 16.51 -9.76 -4.08
CA ILE A 579 17.45 -9.98 -2.95
C ILE A 579 17.66 -11.48 -2.73
N VAL A 580 16.59 -12.27 -2.68
CA VAL A 580 16.67 -13.73 -2.49
C VAL A 580 17.52 -14.38 -3.58
N LYS A 581 17.28 -14.03 -4.84
CA LYS A 581 18.07 -14.53 -5.97
C LYS A 581 19.56 -14.15 -5.85
N CYS A 582 19.86 -12.93 -5.38
CA CYS A 582 21.25 -12.51 -5.15
C CYS A 582 21.91 -13.28 -4.02
N LEU A 583 21.17 -13.56 -2.94
CA LEU A 583 21.66 -14.37 -1.83
C LEU A 583 22.03 -15.80 -2.27
N GLN A 584 21.25 -16.39 -3.17
CA GLN A 584 21.54 -17.72 -3.72
C GLN A 584 22.83 -17.79 -4.54
N ILE A 585 23.21 -16.68 -5.19
CA ILE A 585 24.40 -16.62 -6.08
C ILE A 585 25.64 -16.16 -5.31
N LEU A 586 25.52 -15.79 -4.05
CA LEU A 586 26.59 -15.19 -3.26
C LEU A 586 27.83 -16.12 -3.19
N PRO A 587 29.04 -15.65 -3.58
CA PRO A 587 30.26 -16.46 -3.51
C PRO A 587 30.65 -16.80 -2.07
N SER A 588 30.93 -18.08 -1.80
CA SER A 588 31.30 -18.55 -0.45
C SER A 588 32.58 -17.90 0.11
N ASN A 589 33.44 -17.40 -0.77
CA ASN A 589 34.72 -16.78 -0.41
C ASN A 589 34.64 -15.27 -0.19
N SER A 590 33.45 -14.66 -0.34
CA SER A 590 33.29 -13.22 -0.19
C SER A 590 33.25 -12.80 1.28
N VAL A 591 33.72 -11.59 1.59
CA VAL A 591 33.60 -10.98 2.91
C VAL A 591 32.12 -10.87 3.34
N LEU A 592 31.27 -10.62 2.36
CA LEU A 592 29.83 -10.54 2.55
C LEU A 592 29.22 -11.85 3.04
N TYR A 593 29.69 -12.97 2.51
CA TYR A 593 29.25 -14.29 2.97
C TYR A 593 29.46 -14.47 4.48
N ARG A 594 30.63 -14.07 4.98
CA ARG A 594 30.93 -14.12 6.43
C ARG A 594 30.06 -13.17 7.23
N ALA A 595 29.73 -12.01 6.68
CA ALA A 595 28.83 -11.07 7.34
C ALA A 595 27.42 -11.67 7.49
N TYR A 596 26.90 -12.34 6.46
CA TYR A 596 25.64 -13.08 6.56
C TYR A 596 25.74 -14.28 7.48
N GLU A 597 26.84 -15.04 7.44
CA GLU A 597 27.08 -16.17 8.33
C GLU A 597 27.04 -15.76 9.81
N ASN A 598 27.66 -14.64 10.14
CA ASN A 598 27.63 -14.09 11.50
C ASN A 598 26.22 -13.60 11.91
N ALA A 599 25.43 -13.09 10.96
CA ALA A 599 24.12 -12.51 11.23
C ALA A 599 22.98 -13.57 11.29
N ILE A 600 23.10 -14.61 10.49
CA ILE A 600 22.02 -15.61 10.27
C ILE A 600 22.36 -16.91 11.00
N GLY A 601 23.62 -17.16 11.25
CA GLY A 601 24.17 -18.39 11.80
C GLY A 601 24.69 -19.35 10.71
N GLU A 602 25.73 -20.08 11.06
CA GLU A 602 26.46 -21.02 10.17
C GLU A 602 25.53 -22.10 9.57
N ALA A 603 24.59 -22.63 10.38
CA ALA A 603 23.64 -23.65 9.96
C ALA A 603 22.70 -23.14 8.84
N ASN A 604 22.10 -21.97 9.02
CA ASN A 604 21.22 -21.36 8.04
C ASN A 604 21.98 -20.98 6.76
N MET A 605 23.22 -20.53 6.91
CA MET A 605 24.06 -20.17 5.77
C MET A 605 24.51 -21.41 4.97
N LYS A 606 24.78 -22.54 5.63
CA LYS A 606 25.03 -23.84 4.96
C LYS A 606 23.81 -24.30 4.19
N VAL A 607 22.61 -24.13 4.74
CA VAL A 607 21.37 -24.44 4.06
C VAL A 607 21.24 -23.58 2.80
N LEU A 608 21.41 -22.26 2.87
CA LEU A 608 21.36 -21.38 1.70
C LEU A 608 22.44 -21.72 0.65
N ASN A 609 23.62 -22.19 1.06
CA ASN A 609 24.68 -22.58 0.16
C ASN A 609 24.50 -23.94 -0.49
N SER A 610 23.86 -24.90 0.19
CA SER A 610 23.54 -26.20 -0.41
C SER A 610 22.67 -26.07 -1.65
N PHE A 611 22.04 -24.90 -1.83
CA PHE A 611 21.23 -24.55 -3.00
C PHE A 611 22.04 -24.07 -4.20
N LYS A 612 23.32 -23.80 -4.05
CA LYS A 612 24.20 -23.40 -5.21
C LYS A 612 24.34 -24.52 -6.22
N ASP A 613 24.43 -25.74 -5.75
CA ASP A 613 24.62 -26.92 -6.61
C ASP A 613 23.27 -27.41 -7.18
N LEU A 614 22.18 -27.06 -6.56
CA LEU A 614 20.81 -27.39 -6.94
C LEU A 614 20.07 -26.09 -7.28
N SER A 615 20.38 -25.52 -8.42
CA SER A 615 19.68 -24.39 -9.02
C SER A 615 18.16 -24.57 -9.21
N MET A 616 17.55 -25.41 -8.39
CA MET A 616 16.17 -25.87 -8.46
C MET A 616 15.21 -25.16 -7.50
N TYR A 617 15.74 -24.34 -6.58
CA TYR A 617 14.89 -23.68 -5.58
C TYR A 617 14.36 -22.35 -6.07
N ASN A 618 13.08 -22.29 -6.31
CA ASN A 618 12.35 -21.05 -6.58
C ASN A 618 11.58 -20.62 -5.33
N PHE A 619 11.88 -19.42 -4.84
CA PHE A 619 11.13 -18.82 -3.76
C PHE A 619 10.06 -17.89 -4.32
N GLY A 620 8.81 -18.15 -3.94
CA GLY A 620 7.73 -17.20 -4.09
C GLY A 620 7.74 -16.23 -2.92
N VAL A 621 7.71 -14.95 -3.24
CA VAL A 621 7.59 -13.90 -2.24
C VAL A 621 6.13 -13.53 -2.12
N LYS A 622 5.53 -13.78 -0.95
CA LYS A 622 4.22 -13.29 -0.58
C LYS A 622 4.42 -12.09 0.34
N VAL A 623 3.88 -10.95 -0.05
CA VAL A 623 3.91 -9.75 0.80
C VAL A 623 2.67 -9.81 1.69
N VAL A 624 2.90 -9.84 2.99
CA VAL A 624 1.85 -9.78 4.00
C VAL A 624 1.81 -8.35 4.52
N LYS A 625 0.62 -7.78 4.57
CA LYS A 625 0.38 -6.51 5.26
C LYS A 625 0.19 -6.77 6.74
N GLU A 626 0.69 -5.91 7.59
CA GLU A 626 0.21 -5.86 8.96
C GLU A 626 -1.28 -5.51 8.99
N MET A 627 -1.99 -6.05 9.99
CA MET A 627 -3.41 -5.77 10.18
C MET A 627 -3.65 -4.27 10.27
N GLU A 628 -4.67 -3.78 9.58
CA GLU A 628 -5.11 -2.39 9.73
C GLU A 628 -5.66 -2.17 11.16
N ASP A 629 -5.58 -0.94 11.66
CA ASP A 629 -6.03 -0.63 13.04
C ASP A 629 -7.50 -0.98 13.28
N ILE A 630 -8.33 -0.88 12.25
CA ILE A 630 -9.75 -1.28 12.29
C ILE A 630 -9.87 -2.79 12.44
N GLU A 631 -9.09 -3.56 11.70
CA GLU A 631 -9.07 -5.02 11.79
C GLU A 631 -8.55 -5.48 13.16
N LYS A 632 -7.49 -4.82 13.68
CA LYS A 632 -7.00 -5.05 15.04
C LYS A 632 -8.08 -4.77 16.09
N GLN A 633 -8.86 -3.70 15.93
CA GLN A 633 -9.97 -3.38 16.84
C GLN A 633 -11.08 -4.43 16.79
N TYR A 634 -11.47 -4.91 15.61
CA TYR A 634 -12.47 -5.98 15.48
C TYR A 634 -11.98 -7.29 16.08
N LEU A 635 -10.73 -7.65 15.81
CA LEU A 635 -10.12 -8.84 16.42
C LEU A 635 -10.10 -8.72 17.95
N GLU A 636 -9.68 -7.55 18.47
CA GLU A 636 -9.64 -7.29 19.91
C GLU A 636 -11.04 -7.33 20.55
N GLN A 637 -12.06 -6.78 19.90
CA GLN A 637 -13.45 -6.89 20.34
C GLN A 637 -13.90 -8.36 20.40
N ASN A 638 -13.58 -9.15 19.39
CA ASN A 638 -13.90 -10.57 19.35
C ASN A 638 -13.17 -11.35 20.46
N ILE A 639 -11.91 -11.03 20.71
CA ILE A 639 -11.12 -11.58 21.81
C ILE A 639 -11.74 -11.22 23.15
N GLN A 640 -12.08 -9.95 23.39
CA GLN A 640 -12.70 -9.49 24.65
C GLN A 640 -14.05 -10.13 24.90
N VAL A 641 -14.88 -10.26 23.87
CA VAL A 641 -16.15 -10.98 23.98
C VAL A 641 -15.93 -12.44 24.37
N SER A 642 -14.97 -13.10 23.72
CA SER A 642 -14.65 -14.50 23.99
C SER A 642 -14.05 -14.71 25.40
N LEU A 643 -13.22 -13.77 25.87
CA LEU A 643 -12.69 -13.77 27.25
C LEU A 643 -13.80 -13.53 28.28
N SER A 644 -14.71 -12.60 28.04
CA SER A 644 -15.84 -12.32 28.94
C SER A 644 -16.80 -13.49 29.07
N GLN A 645 -16.95 -14.28 28.00
CA GLN A 645 -17.75 -15.49 27.96
C GLN A 645 -17.02 -16.73 28.52
N LYS A 646 -15.74 -16.57 28.94
CA LYS A 646 -14.86 -17.67 29.38
C LYS A 646 -14.68 -18.77 28.31
N GLU A 647 -14.78 -18.40 27.05
CA GLU A 647 -14.58 -19.29 25.91
C GLU A 647 -13.15 -19.29 25.41
N LEU A 648 -12.31 -18.38 25.95
CA LEU A 648 -10.90 -18.21 25.61
C LEU A 648 -10.09 -17.97 26.89
N ASP A 649 -8.85 -18.47 26.94
CA ASP A 649 -7.91 -18.19 28.02
C ASP A 649 -7.01 -16.98 27.67
N ILE A 650 -6.41 -16.36 28.69
CA ILE A 650 -5.55 -15.19 28.54
C ILE A 650 -4.31 -15.53 27.68
N GLU A 651 -3.75 -16.74 27.85
CA GLU A 651 -2.60 -17.21 27.10
C GLU A 651 -2.91 -17.35 25.61
N ASP A 652 -4.10 -17.89 25.29
CA ASP A 652 -4.59 -18.00 23.92
C ASP A 652 -4.80 -16.62 23.30
N ALA A 653 -5.33 -15.67 24.07
CA ALA A 653 -5.50 -14.28 23.64
C ALA A 653 -4.14 -13.61 23.32
N ILE A 654 -3.10 -13.87 24.10
CA ILE A 654 -1.74 -13.37 23.85
C ILE A 654 -1.18 -13.98 22.56
N ALA A 655 -1.34 -15.30 22.38
CA ALA A 655 -0.90 -15.99 21.17
C ALA A 655 -1.58 -15.45 19.89
N ILE A 656 -2.88 -15.17 19.96
CA ILE A 656 -3.64 -14.60 18.84
C ILE A 656 -3.16 -13.19 18.51
N ARG A 657 -2.87 -12.35 19.52
CA ARG A 657 -2.36 -10.97 19.31
C ARG A 657 -0.96 -10.91 18.69
N GLN A 658 -0.16 -11.97 18.85
CA GLN A 658 1.17 -12.04 18.24
C GLN A 658 1.15 -12.34 16.74
N LEU A 659 0.03 -12.84 16.22
CA LEU A 659 -0.10 -13.15 14.81
C LEU A 659 -0.25 -11.86 13.99
N LYS A 660 0.52 -11.74 12.93
CA LYS A 660 0.49 -10.58 12.03
C LYS A 660 -0.57 -10.69 10.93
N ASP A 661 -1.02 -11.91 10.62
CA ASP A 661 -2.02 -12.20 9.60
C ASP A 661 -3.39 -12.39 10.24
N ILE A 662 -4.35 -11.52 9.86
CA ILE A 662 -5.72 -11.53 10.42
C ILE A 662 -6.42 -12.86 10.18
N ASN A 663 -6.26 -13.46 9.00
CA ASN A 663 -6.91 -14.72 8.67
C ASN A 663 -6.43 -15.87 9.57
N GLN A 664 -5.14 -15.86 9.92
CA GLN A 664 -4.57 -16.84 10.85
C GLN A 664 -5.02 -16.57 12.28
N ALA A 665 -5.07 -15.31 12.70
CA ALA A 665 -5.55 -14.91 14.02
C ALA A 665 -7.01 -15.29 14.22
N GLU A 666 -7.89 -15.04 13.26
CA GLU A 666 -9.30 -15.43 13.31
C GLU A 666 -9.50 -16.96 13.35
N ARG A 667 -8.75 -17.68 12.52
CA ARG A 667 -8.81 -19.16 12.53
C ARG A 667 -8.34 -19.72 13.87
N LEU A 668 -7.25 -19.21 14.43
CA LEU A 668 -6.75 -19.62 15.73
C LEU A 668 -7.77 -19.31 16.84
N LEU A 669 -8.39 -18.13 16.81
CA LEU A 669 -9.45 -17.75 17.75
C LEU A 669 -10.61 -18.74 17.69
N VAL A 670 -11.09 -19.09 16.50
CA VAL A 670 -12.19 -20.06 16.33
C VAL A 670 -11.81 -21.44 16.88
N VAL A 671 -10.61 -21.92 16.60
CA VAL A 671 -10.15 -23.25 17.06
C VAL A 671 -9.99 -23.27 18.58
N ARG A 672 -9.33 -22.27 19.17
CA ARG A 672 -9.16 -22.18 20.63
C ARG A 672 -10.48 -22.04 21.38
N ARG A 673 -11.40 -21.28 20.82
CA ARG A 673 -12.78 -21.16 21.33
C ARG A 673 -13.51 -22.49 21.31
N LYS A 674 -13.50 -23.21 20.16
CA LYS A 674 -14.11 -24.55 20.06
C LYS A 674 -13.50 -25.53 21.08
N LYS A 675 -12.16 -25.52 21.23
CA LYS A 675 -11.45 -26.38 22.19
C LYS A 675 -11.90 -26.12 23.62
N ARG A 676 -11.99 -24.83 24.00
CA ARG A 676 -12.39 -24.45 25.36
C ARG A 676 -13.84 -24.83 25.67
N ILE A 677 -14.73 -24.61 24.72
CA ILE A 677 -16.15 -25.01 24.85
C ILE A 677 -16.23 -26.54 25.04
N ALA A 678 -15.49 -27.33 24.25
CA ALA A 678 -15.45 -28.79 24.38
C ALA A 678 -14.89 -29.23 25.75
N SER A 679 -13.79 -28.63 26.22
CA SER A 679 -13.21 -28.87 27.54
C SER A 679 -14.18 -28.52 28.67
N ASN A 680 -14.86 -27.37 28.59
CA ASN A 680 -15.85 -26.98 29.59
C ASN A 680 -17.07 -27.94 29.63
N GLN A 681 -17.50 -28.43 28.47
CA GLN A 681 -18.55 -29.47 28.39
C GLN A 681 -18.10 -30.79 29.03
N GLN A 682 -16.84 -31.17 28.76
CA GLN A 682 -16.28 -32.40 29.34
C GLN A 682 -16.11 -32.30 30.87
N MET A 683 -15.64 -31.17 31.41
CA MET A 683 -15.56 -30.92 32.84
C MET A 683 -16.97 -30.90 33.49
N ALA A 684 -17.94 -30.28 32.80
CA ALA A 684 -19.33 -30.27 33.29
C ALA A 684 -19.88 -31.71 33.37
N GLN A 685 -19.62 -32.55 32.37
CA GLN A 685 -20.00 -33.98 32.38
C GLN A 685 -19.29 -34.74 33.49
N GLN A 686 -17.98 -34.53 33.70
CA GLN A 686 -17.24 -35.15 34.80
C GLN A 686 -17.73 -34.73 36.15
N ASN A 687 -18.05 -33.43 36.33
CA ASN A 687 -18.65 -32.92 37.59
C ASN A 687 -20.04 -33.52 37.86
N ILE A 688 -20.86 -33.68 36.82
CA ILE A 688 -22.17 -34.37 36.94
C ILE A 688 -21.99 -35.83 37.33
N GLN A 689 -20.99 -36.51 36.70
CA GLN A 689 -20.69 -37.91 37.07
C GLN A 689 -20.10 -38.03 38.47
N ALA A 690 -19.18 -37.13 38.87
CA ALA A 690 -18.65 -37.13 40.22
C ALA A 690 -19.73 -36.82 41.27
N GLN A 691 -20.66 -35.88 40.97
CA GLN A 691 -21.78 -35.58 41.83
C GLN A 691 -22.79 -36.73 41.91
N ALA A 692 -23.01 -37.44 40.77
CA ALA A 692 -23.84 -38.66 40.79
C ALA A 692 -23.20 -39.80 41.59
N GLN A 693 -21.88 -39.99 41.51
CA GLN A 693 -21.13 -40.96 42.30
C GLN A 693 -21.12 -40.58 43.81
N ALA A 694 -20.92 -39.30 44.15
CA ALA A 694 -20.99 -38.83 45.53
C ALA A 694 -22.40 -39.02 46.11
N ASN A 695 -23.45 -38.71 45.32
CA ASN A 695 -24.83 -38.95 45.73
C ASN A 695 -25.15 -40.47 45.85
N SER A 696 -24.57 -41.31 45.00
CA SER A 696 -24.75 -42.77 45.13
C SER A 696 -24.03 -43.35 46.33
N GLN A 697 -22.83 -42.81 46.65
CA GLN A 697 -22.12 -43.19 47.87
C GLN A 697 -22.84 -42.74 49.14
N GLN A 698 -23.38 -41.50 49.17
CA GLN A 698 -24.22 -41.04 50.25
C GLN A 698 -25.51 -41.85 50.40
N ALA A 699 -26.10 -42.28 49.23
CA ALA A 699 -27.26 -43.15 49.27
C ALA A 699 -26.92 -44.55 49.79
N GLN A 700 -25.72 -45.08 49.46
CA GLN A 700 -25.24 -46.36 50.01
C GLN A 700 -24.95 -46.27 51.55
N ILE A 701 -24.29 -45.18 51.99
CA ILE A 701 -24.04 -44.96 53.40
C ILE A 701 -25.36 -44.73 54.16
N ALA A 702 -26.30 -43.98 53.57
CA ALA A 702 -27.65 -43.79 54.16
C ALA A 702 -28.47 -45.10 54.15
N SER A 703 -28.28 -46.00 53.15
CA SER A 703 -28.96 -47.28 53.09
C SER A 703 -28.40 -48.29 54.13
N GLN A 704 -27.08 -48.26 54.41
CA GLN A 704 -26.43 -49.03 55.41
C GLN A 704 -26.86 -48.54 56.86
N ALA A 705 -26.92 -47.24 57.05
CA ALA A 705 -27.45 -46.68 58.30
C ALA A 705 -28.96 -46.96 58.52
N LYS A 706 -29.75 -46.96 57.42
CA LYS A 706 -31.14 -47.35 57.44
C LYS A 706 -31.42 -48.82 57.69
N MET A 707 -30.51 -49.75 57.23
CA MET A 707 -30.65 -51.17 57.51
C MET A 707 -30.46 -51.48 59.01
N GLN A 708 -29.63 -50.72 59.72
CA GLN A 708 -29.52 -50.81 61.13
C GLN A 708 -30.78 -50.24 61.91
N GLU A 709 -31.39 -49.19 61.32
CA GLU A 709 -32.64 -48.60 61.86
C GLU A 709 -33.90 -49.45 61.49
N MET A 710 -33.83 -50.17 60.35
CA MET A 710 -34.96 -51.02 59.88
C MET A 710 -35.19 -52.29 60.69
N GLN A 711 -34.21 -52.82 61.40
CA GLN A 711 -34.41 -53.87 62.41
C GLN A 711 -35.16 -53.41 63.61
N ALA A 712 -35.28 -52.10 63.85
CA ALA A 712 -36.08 -51.52 64.98
C ALA A 712 -37.47 -51.02 64.53
N LYS A 713 -37.79 -50.93 63.24
CA LYS A 713 -39.04 -50.31 62.73
C LYS A 713 -39.90 -51.21 61.83
N SER A 714 -39.83 -52.57 61.99
CA SER A 714 -40.62 -53.49 61.16
C SER A 714 -42.11 -53.50 61.45
N GLN A 715 -42.62 -52.60 62.22
CA GLN A 715 -44.08 -52.45 62.50
C GLN A 715 -44.71 -51.18 61.95
N ILE A 716 -43.96 -50.25 61.40
CA ILE A 716 -44.56 -49.02 60.88
C ILE A 716 -44.56 -49.00 59.30
N ASP A 717 -43.90 -49.95 58.66
CA ASP A 717 -43.64 -49.85 57.19
C ASP A 717 -44.76 -50.40 56.28
N ALA A 718 -45.80 -51.05 56.79
CA ALA A 718 -46.92 -51.50 55.96
C ALA A 718 -47.82 -50.39 55.43
N GLN A 719 -47.86 -49.20 56.08
CA GLN A 719 -48.57 -48.05 55.56
C GLN A 719 -47.80 -47.10 54.69
N MET A 720 -46.48 -47.17 54.70
CA MET A 720 -45.61 -46.34 53.84
C MET A 720 -45.34 -47.00 52.50
N GLU A 721 -45.44 -48.28 52.31
CA GLU A 721 -45.21 -49.00 51.07
C GLU A 721 -46.25 -48.71 49.99
N GLN A 722 -47.49 -48.40 50.37
CA GLN A 722 -48.48 -47.95 49.35
C GLN A 722 -48.28 -46.54 48.84
N MET A 723 -47.65 -45.67 49.62
CA MET A 723 -47.35 -44.30 49.12
C MET A 723 -46.06 -44.23 48.27
N LYS A 724 -45.12 -45.18 48.56
CA LYS A 724 -43.90 -45.24 47.73
C LYS A 724 -44.17 -45.79 46.34
N ALA A 725 -45.05 -46.75 46.14
CA ALA A 725 -45.42 -47.28 44.85
C ALA A 725 -46.09 -46.26 43.93
N GLN A 726 -46.80 -45.25 44.46
CA GLN A 726 -47.32 -44.15 43.65
C GLN A 726 -46.28 -43.14 43.26
N LEU A 727 -45.24 -42.93 44.07
CA LEU A 727 -44.16 -41.94 43.76
C LEU A 727 -43.13 -42.53 42.73
N GLU A 728 -42.87 -43.83 42.84
CA GLU A 728 -41.98 -44.52 41.83
C GLU A 728 -42.59 -44.53 40.42
N ALA A 729 -43.92 -44.76 40.33
CA ALA A 729 -44.63 -44.70 39.06
C ALA A 729 -44.56 -43.29 38.39
N GLN A 730 -44.59 -42.23 39.23
CA GLN A 730 -44.40 -40.84 38.69
C GLN A 730 -42.95 -40.52 38.32
N MET A 731 -41.97 -41.09 39.04
CA MET A 731 -40.59 -40.92 38.74
C MET A 731 -40.13 -41.70 37.49
N GLU A 732 -40.70 -42.83 37.22
CA GLU A 732 -40.41 -43.64 36.03
C GLU A 732 -41.00 -43.02 34.76
N SER A 733 -42.16 -42.38 34.87
CA SER A 733 -42.74 -41.65 33.76
C SER A 733 -41.86 -40.45 33.33
N LEU A 734 -41.29 -39.74 34.33
CA LEU A 734 -40.36 -38.59 34.08
C LEU A 734 -38.99 -39.04 33.50
N LYS A 735 -38.49 -40.21 33.96
CA LYS A 735 -37.27 -40.79 33.36
C LYS A 735 -37.50 -41.31 31.97
N HIS A 736 -38.71 -41.72 31.63
CA HIS A 736 -39.07 -42.20 30.29
C HIS A 736 -39.24 -41.03 29.32
N GLU A 737 -39.71 -39.86 29.79
CA GLU A 737 -39.74 -38.64 28.98
C GLU A 737 -38.35 -38.09 28.71
N HIS A 738 -37.47 -38.01 29.69
CA HIS A 738 -36.06 -37.60 29.45
C HIS A 738 -35.28 -38.60 28.59
N ARG A 739 -35.56 -39.89 28.65
CA ARG A 739 -34.94 -40.87 27.73
C ARG A 739 -35.44 -40.71 26.31
N LYS A 740 -36.69 -40.38 26.08
CA LYS A 740 -37.22 -40.06 24.74
C LYS A 740 -36.64 -38.78 24.17
N GLU A 741 -36.45 -37.75 24.95
CA GLU A 741 -35.76 -36.52 24.47
C GLU A 741 -34.31 -36.78 24.11
N ILE A 742 -33.55 -37.56 24.88
CA ILE A 742 -32.17 -37.95 24.55
C ILE A 742 -32.09 -38.85 23.32
N GLU A 743 -33.04 -39.76 23.11
CA GLU A 743 -33.11 -40.61 21.90
C GLU A 743 -33.53 -39.80 20.68
N ILE A 744 -34.43 -38.85 20.81
CA ILE A 744 -34.80 -37.92 19.73
C ILE A 744 -33.60 -37.07 19.34
N ILE A 745 -32.81 -36.59 20.26
CA ILE A 745 -31.60 -35.84 20.01
C ILE A 745 -30.50 -36.70 19.35
N ARG A 746 -30.39 -37.99 19.77
CA ARG A 746 -29.47 -38.94 19.14
C ARG A 746 -29.93 -39.40 17.74
N ALA A 747 -31.24 -39.57 17.54
CA ALA A 747 -31.80 -39.94 16.24
C ALA A 747 -31.70 -38.73 15.24
N GLN A 748 -31.84 -37.52 15.71
CA GLN A 748 -31.62 -36.30 14.92
C GLN A 748 -30.14 -36.12 14.52
N ALA A 749 -29.19 -36.54 15.37
CA ALA A 749 -27.77 -36.48 15.06
C ALA A 749 -27.28 -37.54 14.08
N THR A 750 -28.03 -38.67 13.93
CA THR A 750 -27.62 -39.76 13.03
C THR A 750 -28.34 -39.81 11.68
N LEU A 751 -29.44 -39.07 11.48
CA LEU A 751 -30.22 -39.01 10.23
C LEU A 751 -30.22 -37.66 9.53
N GLY A 752 -29.54 -36.64 10.08
CA GLY A 752 -29.59 -35.27 9.63
C GLY A 752 -28.55 -34.85 8.56
N PHE A 753 -28.18 -35.70 7.65
CA PHE A 753 -27.27 -35.28 6.54
C PHE A 753 -27.94 -35.31 5.17
N LYS A 754 -29.21 -34.98 5.02
CA LYS A 754 -29.67 -34.65 3.65
C LYS A 754 -30.96 -33.85 3.47
N THR A 755 -31.78 -33.54 4.49
CA THR A 755 -33.08 -32.89 4.18
C THR A 755 -33.53 -31.70 5.07
N GLU A 756 -32.73 -31.21 5.98
CA GLU A 756 -33.18 -30.18 6.95
C GLU A 756 -32.46 -28.84 6.94
N ASP A 757 -31.89 -28.43 5.82
CA ASP A 757 -31.25 -27.12 5.70
C ASP A 757 -32.26 -25.95 5.61
N GLN A 758 -33.54 -26.23 5.43
CA GLN A 758 -34.57 -25.18 5.34
C GLN A 758 -35.31 -24.96 6.67
N GLU A 759 -35.70 -25.99 7.37
CA GLU A 759 -36.39 -25.80 8.66
C GLU A 759 -35.47 -25.33 9.79
N PHE A 760 -34.17 -25.65 9.74
CA PHE A 760 -33.19 -25.14 10.70
C PHE A 760 -32.90 -23.68 10.49
N LYS A 761 -32.93 -23.20 9.24
CA LYS A 761 -32.79 -21.78 8.92
C LYS A 761 -33.99 -20.96 9.39
N GLU A 762 -35.21 -21.45 9.24
CA GLU A 762 -36.41 -20.77 9.74
C GLU A 762 -36.44 -20.71 11.28
N LYS A 763 -36.09 -21.78 11.98
CA LYS A 763 -36.02 -21.78 13.47
C LYS A 763 -34.88 -20.91 13.99
N LEU A 764 -33.76 -20.80 13.26
CA LEU A 764 -32.65 -19.91 13.60
C LEU A 764 -32.96 -18.43 13.28
N GLU A 765 -33.79 -18.18 12.28
CA GLU A 765 -34.30 -16.84 12.00
C GLU A 765 -35.27 -16.36 13.06
N VAL A 766 -36.22 -17.18 13.48
CA VAL A 766 -37.17 -16.88 14.58
C VAL A 766 -36.42 -16.64 15.87
N LEU A 767 -35.39 -17.44 16.21
CA LEU A 767 -34.56 -17.22 17.41
C LEU A 767 -33.65 -15.97 17.29
N LYS A 768 -33.29 -15.58 16.10
CA LYS A 768 -32.54 -14.34 15.85
C LYS A 768 -33.46 -13.11 15.92
N GLU A 769 -34.70 -13.23 15.47
CA GLU A 769 -35.69 -12.17 15.63
C GLU A 769 -36.08 -11.95 17.11
N ASP A 770 -36.33 -12.98 17.85
CA ASP A 770 -36.62 -12.88 19.29
C ASP A 770 -35.47 -12.28 20.11
N ARG A 771 -34.21 -12.57 19.70
CA ARG A 771 -33.01 -11.94 20.30
C ARG A 771 -32.84 -10.50 19.85
N LYS A 772 -33.23 -10.15 18.61
CA LYS A 772 -33.22 -8.75 18.15
C LYS A 772 -34.29 -7.92 18.90
N ASP A 773 -35.48 -8.45 19.05
CA ASP A 773 -36.56 -7.76 19.76
C ASP A 773 -36.26 -7.56 21.26
N THR A 774 -35.62 -8.52 21.90
CA THR A 774 -35.16 -8.34 23.29
C THR A 774 -34.00 -7.37 23.43
N ARG A 775 -33.12 -7.28 22.45
CA ARG A 775 -32.04 -6.26 22.38
C ARG A 775 -32.61 -4.87 22.15
N VAL A 776 -33.51 -4.73 21.18
CA VAL A 776 -34.15 -3.44 20.86
C VAL A 776 -34.94 -2.93 22.08
N LYS A 777 -35.68 -3.81 22.79
CA LYS A 777 -36.37 -3.43 24.01
C LYS A 777 -35.42 -3.03 25.17
N LYS A 778 -34.27 -3.68 25.30
CA LYS A 778 -33.26 -3.27 26.31
C LYS A 778 -32.57 -1.97 25.90
N GLN A 779 -32.23 -1.77 24.64
CA GLN A 779 -31.60 -0.53 24.15
C GLN A 779 -32.58 0.67 24.26
N SER A 780 -33.86 0.47 23.95
CA SER A 780 -34.85 1.54 24.11
C SER A 780 -35.08 1.89 25.58
N ALA A 781 -35.02 0.91 26.48
CA ALA A 781 -35.13 1.14 27.93
C ALA A 781 -33.88 1.85 28.48
N GLU A 782 -32.69 1.58 28.01
CA GLU A 782 -31.48 2.29 28.40
C GLU A 782 -31.41 3.70 27.78
N GLN A 783 -31.83 3.87 26.51
CA GLN A 783 -31.94 5.19 25.91
C GLN A 783 -32.99 6.07 26.59
N SER A 784 -34.15 5.53 27.01
CA SER A 784 -35.13 6.29 27.76
C SER A 784 -34.61 6.67 29.14
N LYS A 785 -33.79 5.84 29.79
CA LYS A 785 -33.12 6.18 31.05
C LYS A 785 -32.06 7.28 30.88
N LEU A 786 -31.31 7.25 29.78
CA LEU A 786 -30.32 8.28 29.43
C LEU A 786 -30.96 9.61 29.03
N ILE A 787 -32.10 9.56 28.37
CA ILE A 787 -32.90 10.74 28.06
C ILE A 787 -33.49 11.36 29.29
N SER A 788 -34.02 10.56 30.23
CA SER A 788 -34.55 11.04 31.51
C SER A 788 -33.46 11.61 32.43
N GLN A 789 -32.24 11.07 32.40
CA GLN A 789 -31.08 11.65 33.09
C GLN A 789 -30.59 12.98 32.51
N ARG A 790 -30.70 13.17 31.18
CA ARG A 790 -30.33 14.43 30.51
C ARG A 790 -31.40 15.51 30.63
N GLN A 791 -32.65 15.17 30.87
CA GLN A 791 -33.73 16.10 31.14
C GLN A 791 -33.78 16.61 32.59
N GLY A 792 -33.11 15.89 33.52
CA GLY A 792 -32.99 16.33 34.90
C GLY A 792 -32.05 17.52 35.15
N ASP A 793 -31.29 17.93 34.18
CA ASP A 793 -30.26 18.96 34.32
C ASP A 793 -30.57 20.30 33.59
N ARG A 794 -31.76 20.47 33.05
CA ARG A 794 -32.20 21.77 32.49
C ARG A 794 -33.56 22.18 33.05
N GLY A 795 -33.49 23.30 33.75
CA GLY A 795 -34.64 23.96 34.38
C GLY A 795 -35.78 24.28 33.42
N GLU A 796 -36.90 24.30 34.01
CA GLU A 796 -38.28 24.58 33.61
C GLU A 796 -38.47 25.48 32.37
N LEU A 797 -39.18 24.93 31.36
CA LEU A 797 -40.02 25.67 30.42
C LEU A 797 -41.38 24.96 30.28
N PRO A 798 -42.48 25.67 29.99
CA PRO A 798 -43.82 25.25 30.36
C PRO A 798 -44.47 24.19 29.43
N GLU A 799 -45.34 23.44 30.01
CA GLU A 799 -46.18 22.41 29.45
C GLU A 799 -47.03 22.90 28.26
N GLU A 800 -46.87 22.26 27.11
CA GLU A 800 -47.92 22.12 26.12
C GLU A 800 -48.37 20.66 26.04
N GLU A 801 -49.65 20.49 26.23
CA GLU A 801 -50.35 19.22 26.20
C GLU A 801 -50.20 18.53 24.84
N VAL A 802 -49.57 17.38 24.79
CA VAL A 802 -49.63 16.46 23.65
C VAL A 802 -50.43 15.23 24.07
N SER A 803 -51.56 15.07 23.39
CA SER A 803 -52.50 13.97 23.57
C SER A 803 -51.86 12.60 23.45
N LYS A 804 -52.15 11.77 24.43
CA LYS A 804 -51.97 10.33 24.40
C LYS A 804 -52.98 9.77 23.41
N ASP A 805 -52.53 9.24 22.28
CA ASP A 805 -53.09 8.11 21.56
C ASP A 805 -52.59 8.17 20.12
N ALA A 806 -51.46 7.55 19.90
CA ALA A 806 -51.05 7.07 18.57
C ALA A 806 -50.52 5.65 18.75
N THR A 807 -51.30 4.71 18.28
CA THR A 807 -50.92 3.30 18.21
C THR A 807 -49.86 3.04 17.17
N ALA A 808 -49.04 2.01 17.35
CA ALA A 808 -47.94 1.64 16.45
C ALA A 808 -48.37 1.40 14.97
N GLU A 809 -49.67 1.24 14.72
CA GLU A 809 -50.24 1.10 13.37
C GLU A 809 -50.27 2.42 12.59
N ASP A 810 -50.42 3.54 13.27
CA ASP A 810 -50.46 4.87 12.59
C ASP A 810 -49.07 5.34 12.13
N ILE A 811 -48.01 4.83 12.74
CA ILE A 811 -46.62 5.12 12.35
C ILE A 811 -46.23 4.29 11.12
N ILE A 812 -46.74 3.07 11.00
CA ILE A 812 -46.45 2.19 9.87
C ILE A 812 -47.17 2.67 8.59
N ASN A 813 -48.37 3.16 8.72
CA ASN A 813 -49.12 3.69 7.57
C ASN A 813 -48.54 4.99 7.04
N ASN A 814 -47.98 5.85 7.87
CA ASN A 814 -47.30 7.09 7.44
C ASN A 814 -45.92 6.82 6.72
N ILE A 815 -45.32 5.68 6.93
CA ILE A 815 -44.06 5.30 6.25
C ILE A 815 -44.38 4.70 4.87
N ILE A 816 -45.53 4.07 4.71
CA ILE A 816 -45.92 3.46 3.43
C ILE A 816 -46.47 4.49 2.43
N GLU A 817 -47.11 5.57 2.87
CA GLU A 817 -47.63 6.64 1.98
C GLU A 817 -46.55 7.63 1.50
N ASN A 818 -45.40 7.79 2.20
CA ASN A 818 -44.34 8.69 1.81
C ASN A 818 -43.18 8.01 1.03
N GLY A 819 -43.34 6.75 0.64
CA GLY A 819 -42.35 5.98 -0.13
C GLY A 819 -42.59 5.90 -1.64
N GLN A 820 -43.58 6.61 -2.19
CA GLN A 820 -43.81 6.75 -3.64
C GLN A 820 -43.85 8.22 -4.01
N GLY A 821 -42.67 8.75 -4.33
CA GLY A 821 -42.50 10.07 -4.89
C GLY A 821 -41.05 10.28 -5.30
#